data_1359b2027e4e70e6fb84ab793d9889f8
#
_entry.id   1359b2027e4e70e6fb84ab793d9889f8
#
_cell.length_a   1.000
_cell.length_b   1.000
_cell.length_c   1.000
_cell.angle_alpha   90.00
_cell.angle_beta   90.00
_cell.angle_gamma   90.00
#
_symmetry.space_group_name_H-M   'P 1'
#
loop_
_entity.id
_entity.type
_entity.pdbx_description
1 polymer ?
#
loop_
_entity_poly.entity_id
_entity_poly.type
_entity_poly.pdbx_seq_one_letter_code
_entity_poly.pdbx_strand_id
1 'polypeptide(L)'
;MAYAALLAGAATVLAVLPAGPPAAAAPQVAAVVTGHPASLRMGSISLRRCAAKPLTYCGGLAVPLDYSSAASPRIHLGFRWLPATSHPAGTILAVEGGPGYASTGSEPEYLAMTGPLLATRNLLLVDLRGTGTSTPVNCRGLERAGAKQYGRHFNQLVAACGAQLNHTWHYRGGGWVHASDLFNTAYSARDVAQVLHALRLGRVDLYGDSYGSWFAQVFASRYPGLLRSVTLDSTYQVLGLDPWYTTTVLTARRAFVQACQRSAACAAATQGGQAWARIGALERRLARFPVSGTTTTVDGTAARLTVTPLTLVNLVNNAGFDPVVYQDLDAAGRALLQHDDAAPLLRLAALSLGYDDTNEPLPGFSDGLYFAVSCTDYVQLFDRSAPTAVRLQQYQAALRREPAGTFAPFSVTQWTSMDQYTEAYSACLNWPTPAHHNPPITRHPPLVPPRLPVLILSGTFDSLTPRLDGATLVARQMGPSARLVTLANLTHVTEQDGNSACAMSIYRRFVLDPGDLHQMNTSCASHVAPIHTVGSYPRLLRDAVPASPLPGNRAGRQALRAASVALASVGDEVSRWPLLSDDHDLGLRGGRITFSGGTDLRITLHGVRWVSDATIDGSAAWDQSSGWVTARLTVHPDGAAPVWLTGRWLAFGSQKQLAVIHGSQGGRRLAATCPAP
;
A
#
# COMPACT_ATOMS: atom_id res chain seq x y z
N MET A 1 -1.35 0.21 -3.13
CA MET A 1 -1.12 -0.59 -4.34
C MET A 1 -2.16 -0.38 -5.46
N ALA A 2 -3.02 0.62 -5.38
CA ALA A 2 -4.07 0.91 -6.36
C ALA A 2 -3.69 1.92 -7.46
N TYR A 3 -2.42 2.18 -7.71
CA TYR A 3 -2.00 3.13 -8.75
C TYR A 3 -1.76 2.51 -10.14
N ALA A 4 -1.96 1.22 -10.30
CA ALA A 4 -1.68 0.51 -11.58
C ALA A 4 -2.83 0.56 -12.61
N ALA A 5 -4.00 1.11 -12.31
CA ALA A 5 -5.20 0.98 -13.15
C ALA A 5 -5.47 2.15 -14.13
N LEU A 6 -4.55 3.08 -14.35
CA LEU A 6 -4.85 4.34 -15.07
C LEU A 6 -4.21 4.48 -16.47
N LEU A 7 -3.95 3.41 -17.21
CA LEU A 7 -3.46 3.51 -18.59
C LEU A 7 -4.05 2.45 -19.55
N ALA A 8 -5.35 2.35 -19.67
CA ALA A 8 -5.95 1.61 -20.78
C ALA A 8 -7.29 2.26 -21.20
N GLY A 9 -7.29 3.06 -22.24
CA GLY A 9 -8.55 3.53 -22.83
C GLY A 9 -8.45 4.78 -23.70
N ALA A 10 -7.60 4.77 -24.74
CA ALA A 10 -7.71 5.73 -25.83
C ALA A 10 -8.11 5.01 -27.12
N ALA A 11 -9.41 4.89 -27.37
CA ALA A 11 -9.91 4.45 -28.67
C ALA A 11 -9.81 5.61 -29.66
N THR A 12 -8.94 5.45 -30.66
CA THR A 12 -8.76 6.40 -31.76
C THR A 12 -9.87 6.20 -32.79
N VAL A 13 -10.74 7.18 -32.94
CA VAL A 13 -11.69 7.27 -34.05
C VAL A 13 -10.93 7.78 -35.29
N LEU A 14 -10.79 6.94 -36.31
CA LEU A 14 -10.26 7.32 -37.62
C LEU A 14 -11.34 8.08 -38.40
N ALA A 15 -11.13 9.37 -38.61
CA ALA A 15 -11.87 10.14 -39.60
C ALA A 15 -11.17 10.01 -40.96
N VAL A 16 -11.89 9.47 -41.95
CA VAL A 16 -11.46 9.39 -43.35
C VAL A 16 -11.67 10.75 -44.00
N LEU A 17 -10.60 11.38 -44.49
CA LEU A 17 -10.66 12.52 -45.39
C LEU A 17 -10.21 12.09 -46.83
N PRO A 18 -10.79 12.72 -47.88
CA PRO A 18 -10.57 12.27 -49.25
C PRO A 18 -9.23 12.73 -49.83
N ALA A 19 -8.73 11.91 -50.76
CA ALA A 19 -7.43 12.04 -51.43
C ALA A 19 -7.36 13.29 -52.36
N GLY A 20 -6.28 14.07 -52.19
CA GLY A 20 -5.86 15.10 -53.10
C GLY A 20 -4.72 14.62 -54.03
N PRO A 21 -4.44 15.31 -55.18
CA PRO A 21 -3.58 14.81 -56.25
C PRO A 21 -2.06 14.77 -55.89
N PRO A 22 -1.24 14.00 -56.62
CA PRO A 22 0.12 13.73 -56.24
C PRO A 22 1.05 14.92 -56.48
N ALA A 23 1.78 15.31 -55.43
CA ALA A 23 2.88 16.28 -55.49
C ALA A 23 4.21 15.57 -55.79
N ALA A 24 5.06 16.27 -56.54
CA ALA A 24 6.34 15.79 -57.05
C ALA A 24 7.34 15.38 -55.93
N ALA A 25 8.13 14.35 -56.25
CA ALA A 25 9.16 13.80 -55.37
C ALA A 25 10.25 14.81 -55.03
N ALA A 26 10.40 15.13 -53.75
CA ALA A 26 11.57 15.79 -53.17
C ALA A 26 12.67 14.75 -52.84
N PRO A 27 13.96 15.12 -52.84
CA PRO A 27 15.04 14.18 -52.63
C PRO A 27 15.00 13.55 -51.24
N GLN A 28 15.12 12.23 -51.20
CA GLN A 28 15.21 11.47 -49.96
C GLN A 28 16.48 11.84 -49.20
N VAL A 29 16.34 12.66 -48.17
CA VAL A 29 17.34 12.74 -47.10
C VAL A 29 17.24 11.42 -46.35
N ALA A 30 18.31 10.64 -46.34
CA ALA A 30 18.40 9.41 -45.57
C ALA A 30 18.05 9.70 -44.12
N ALA A 31 16.92 9.20 -43.66
CA ALA A 31 16.53 9.26 -42.27
C ALA A 31 17.56 8.50 -41.47
N VAL A 32 18.32 9.24 -40.64
CA VAL A 32 19.13 8.63 -39.59
C VAL A 32 18.15 7.89 -38.68
N VAL A 33 18.18 6.56 -38.76
CA VAL A 33 17.38 5.69 -37.88
C VAL A 33 17.94 5.82 -36.47
N THR A 34 17.46 6.78 -35.74
CA THR A 34 17.69 6.92 -34.30
C THR A 34 16.76 5.97 -33.52
N GLY A 35 16.81 4.69 -33.88
CA GLY A 35 16.05 3.66 -33.20
C GLY A 35 16.92 2.95 -32.16
N HIS A 36 16.49 2.92 -30.91
CA HIS A 36 17.09 2.03 -29.92
C HIS A 36 17.04 0.57 -30.42
N PRO A 37 18.11 -0.24 -30.24
CA PRO A 37 18.19 -1.59 -30.79
C PRO A 37 17.04 -2.46 -30.26
N ALA A 38 16.55 -3.37 -31.12
CA ALA A 38 15.51 -4.33 -30.74
C ALA A 38 16.02 -5.34 -29.69
N SER A 39 17.34 -5.55 -29.63
CA SER A 39 18.01 -6.39 -28.63
C SER A 39 19.27 -5.70 -28.11
N LEU A 40 19.59 -5.96 -26.84
CA LEU A 40 20.78 -5.45 -26.15
C LEU A 40 21.52 -6.64 -25.52
N ARG A 41 22.83 -6.75 -25.75
CA ARG A 41 23.66 -7.74 -25.05
C ARG A 41 24.32 -7.11 -23.82
N MET A 42 24.06 -7.69 -22.64
CA MET A 42 24.69 -7.29 -21.38
C MET A 42 25.34 -8.50 -20.73
N GLY A 43 26.66 -8.47 -20.56
CA GLY A 43 27.41 -9.63 -20.06
C GLY A 43 27.13 -10.88 -20.90
N SER A 44 26.61 -11.91 -20.27
CA SER A 44 26.24 -13.18 -20.90
C SER A 44 24.78 -13.23 -21.39
N ILE A 45 23.95 -12.21 -21.11
CA ILE A 45 22.51 -12.21 -21.37
C ILE A 45 22.18 -11.35 -22.58
N SER A 46 21.27 -11.83 -23.43
CA SER A 46 20.63 -11.04 -24.48
C SER A 46 19.26 -10.56 -23.99
N LEU A 47 19.07 -9.25 -23.96
CA LEU A 47 17.83 -8.59 -23.60
C LEU A 47 17.06 -8.25 -24.87
N ARG A 48 15.74 -8.33 -24.84
CA ARG A 48 14.84 -7.94 -25.92
C ARG A 48 14.05 -6.71 -25.50
N ARG A 49 13.94 -5.71 -26.37
CA ARG A 49 13.08 -4.55 -26.12
C ARG A 49 11.63 -5.00 -25.95
N CYS A 50 11.00 -4.71 -24.82
CA CYS A 50 9.62 -5.08 -24.50
C CYS A 50 8.70 -3.86 -24.33
N ALA A 51 9.26 -2.65 -24.13
CA ALA A 51 8.51 -1.40 -24.21
C ALA A 51 9.33 -0.30 -24.86
N ALA A 52 8.65 0.69 -25.43
CA ALA A 52 9.26 1.83 -26.11
C ALA A 52 9.22 3.12 -25.26
N LYS A 53 8.22 3.24 -24.40
CA LYS A 53 8.03 4.40 -23.51
C LYS A 53 7.46 3.94 -22.16
N PRO A 54 8.28 3.94 -21.10
CA PRO A 54 9.73 4.14 -21.12
C PRO A 54 10.46 3.05 -21.92
N LEU A 55 11.67 3.36 -22.36
CA LEU A 55 12.49 2.35 -23.04
C LEU A 55 12.84 1.23 -22.06
N THR A 56 12.30 0.04 -22.29
CA THR A 56 12.46 -1.11 -21.41
C THR A 56 12.91 -2.33 -22.20
N TYR A 57 13.89 -3.03 -21.65
CA TYR A 57 14.35 -4.34 -22.15
C TYR A 57 14.01 -5.42 -21.15
N CYS A 58 13.46 -6.53 -21.64
CA CYS A 58 13.16 -7.71 -20.85
C CYS A 58 14.25 -8.78 -21.05
N GLY A 59 14.63 -9.42 -19.97
CA GLY A 59 15.61 -10.49 -19.93
C GLY A 59 15.26 -11.59 -18.97
N GLY A 60 16.03 -12.67 -19.02
CA GLY A 60 15.86 -13.77 -18.10
C GLY A 60 17.13 -14.58 -17.92
N LEU A 61 17.18 -15.28 -16.78
CA LEU A 61 18.28 -16.16 -16.40
C LEU A 61 17.74 -17.47 -15.85
N ALA A 62 18.23 -18.60 -16.34
CA ALA A 62 17.94 -19.89 -15.75
C ALA A 62 18.89 -20.16 -14.57
N VAL A 63 18.33 -20.49 -13.40
CA VAL A 63 19.09 -20.79 -12.16
C VAL A 63 18.66 -22.15 -11.60
N PRO A 64 19.50 -22.83 -10.77
CA PRO A 64 19.05 -24.04 -10.07
C PRO A 64 17.88 -23.74 -9.13
N LEU A 65 16.90 -24.63 -9.09
CA LEU A 65 15.87 -24.58 -8.03
C LEU A 65 16.50 -24.83 -6.67
N ASP A 66 17.31 -25.88 -6.59
CA ASP A 66 18.08 -26.25 -5.40
C ASP A 66 19.59 -26.09 -5.67
N TYR A 67 20.21 -25.10 -5.05
CA TYR A 67 21.65 -24.85 -5.19
C TYR A 67 22.54 -25.84 -4.45
N SER A 68 21.97 -26.71 -3.62
CA SER A 68 22.73 -27.74 -2.89
C SER A 68 22.97 -29.00 -3.76
N SER A 69 22.24 -29.16 -4.86
CA SER A 69 22.28 -30.33 -5.71
C SER A 69 22.66 -30.03 -7.17
N ALA A 70 23.71 -30.70 -7.67
CA ALA A 70 24.06 -30.63 -9.09
C ALA A 70 23.00 -31.29 -10.01
N ALA A 71 22.13 -32.13 -9.48
CA ALA A 71 21.00 -32.75 -10.18
C ALA A 71 19.74 -31.88 -10.19
N SER A 72 19.79 -30.67 -9.61
CA SER A 72 18.63 -29.79 -9.53
C SER A 72 18.03 -29.45 -10.89
N PRO A 73 16.71 -29.42 -11.01
CA PRO A 73 16.06 -28.76 -12.13
C PRO A 73 16.35 -27.25 -12.11
N ARG A 74 16.17 -26.61 -13.24
CA ARG A 74 16.35 -25.15 -13.36
C ARG A 74 15.00 -24.47 -13.41
N ILE A 75 14.93 -23.30 -12.80
CA ILE A 75 13.82 -22.36 -12.88
C ILE A 75 14.26 -21.10 -13.63
N HIS A 76 13.30 -20.37 -14.15
CA HIS A 76 13.52 -19.11 -14.85
C HIS A 76 13.38 -17.95 -13.90
N LEU A 77 14.28 -16.97 -14.01
CA LEU A 77 14.16 -15.64 -13.41
C LEU A 77 13.93 -14.63 -14.51
N GLY A 78 12.89 -13.81 -14.37
CA GLY A 78 12.60 -12.72 -15.26
C GLY A 78 12.98 -11.38 -14.67
N PHE A 79 13.33 -10.41 -15.51
CA PHE A 79 13.65 -9.05 -15.07
C PHE A 79 13.46 -8.04 -16.19
N ARG A 80 13.31 -6.76 -15.80
CA ARG A 80 13.29 -5.62 -16.71
C ARG A 80 14.49 -4.72 -16.46
N TRP A 81 15.04 -4.22 -17.55
CA TRP A 81 16.14 -3.27 -17.58
C TRP A 81 15.69 -1.98 -18.27
N LEU A 82 15.73 -0.88 -17.54
CA LEU A 82 15.44 0.45 -18.05
C LEU A 82 16.78 1.22 -18.07
N PRO A 83 17.34 1.52 -19.25
CA PRO A 83 18.60 2.23 -19.35
C PRO A 83 18.44 3.69 -18.94
N ALA A 84 19.49 4.27 -18.37
CA ALA A 84 19.58 5.71 -18.14
C ALA A 84 19.38 6.46 -19.46
N THR A 85 18.70 7.61 -19.39
CA THR A 85 18.41 8.43 -20.59
C THR A 85 19.59 9.29 -21.03
N SER A 86 20.64 9.41 -20.20
CA SER A 86 21.88 10.12 -20.47
C SER A 86 23.08 9.21 -20.15
N HIS A 87 24.16 9.72 -19.62
CA HIS A 87 25.36 8.93 -19.30
C HIS A 87 25.15 8.11 -18.02
N PRO A 88 25.15 6.78 -18.08
CA PRO A 88 24.89 5.95 -16.91
C PRO A 88 26.04 6.03 -15.90
N ALA A 89 25.72 6.44 -14.68
CA ALA A 89 26.66 6.53 -13.55
C ALA A 89 26.42 5.44 -12.49
N GLY A 90 25.51 4.49 -12.75
CA GLY A 90 25.21 3.36 -11.87
C GLY A 90 23.83 2.74 -12.16
N THR A 91 23.47 1.77 -11.32
CA THR A 91 22.21 1.02 -11.45
C THR A 91 21.49 0.98 -10.12
N ILE A 92 20.20 1.30 -10.14
CA ILE A 92 19.27 1.04 -9.04
C ILE A 92 18.69 -0.35 -9.26
N LEU A 93 18.75 -1.19 -8.22
CA LEU A 93 18.03 -2.46 -8.15
C LEU A 93 16.87 -2.27 -7.17
N ALA A 94 15.64 -2.39 -7.64
CA ALA A 94 14.46 -2.30 -6.79
C ALA A 94 13.79 -3.68 -6.64
N VAL A 95 13.39 -3.99 -5.40
CA VAL A 95 12.72 -5.25 -5.03
C VAL A 95 11.48 -4.94 -4.22
N GLU A 96 10.35 -5.46 -4.71
CA GLU A 96 9.01 -5.24 -4.18
C GLU A 96 8.73 -6.06 -2.91
N GLY A 97 7.72 -5.61 -2.18
CA GLY A 97 7.23 -6.21 -0.94
C GLY A 97 6.36 -7.46 -1.10
N GLY A 98 5.47 -7.64 -0.16
CA GLY A 98 4.57 -8.78 0.00
C GLY A 98 4.96 -9.68 1.18
N PRO A 99 5.72 -10.78 1.01
CA PRO A 99 6.31 -11.35 -0.20
C PRO A 99 5.28 -11.82 -1.21
N GLY A 100 5.62 -11.79 -2.50
CA GLY A 100 4.72 -12.30 -3.53
C GLY A 100 4.46 -11.33 -4.68
N TYR A 101 4.63 -10.01 -4.46
CA TYR A 101 4.54 -9.03 -5.54
C TYR A 101 5.69 -9.15 -6.51
N ALA A 102 5.36 -8.87 -7.78
CA ALA A 102 6.34 -8.82 -8.85
C ALA A 102 6.95 -7.42 -8.93
N SER A 103 8.27 -7.29 -8.77
CA SER A 103 8.96 -5.99 -8.94
C SER A 103 8.72 -5.37 -10.32
N THR A 104 8.53 -6.20 -11.36
CA THR A 104 8.17 -5.72 -12.70
C THR A 104 6.72 -5.26 -12.80
N GLY A 105 5.84 -5.66 -11.88
CA GLY A 105 4.46 -5.19 -11.76
C GLY A 105 4.40 -3.75 -11.25
N SER A 106 5.26 -3.40 -10.29
CA SER A 106 5.37 -2.06 -9.69
C SER A 106 6.31 -1.12 -10.46
N GLU A 107 6.54 -1.38 -11.77
CA GLU A 107 7.37 -0.49 -12.60
C GLU A 107 6.89 0.97 -12.59
N PRO A 108 5.58 1.29 -12.69
CA PRO A 108 5.10 2.67 -12.65
C PRO A 108 5.47 3.40 -11.35
N GLU A 109 5.33 2.75 -10.21
CA GLU A 109 5.66 3.28 -8.89
C GLU A 109 7.16 3.57 -8.76
N TYR A 110 8.00 2.61 -9.18
CA TYR A 110 9.45 2.80 -9.19
C TYR A 110 9.90 3.87 -10.17
N LEU A 111 9.21 4.05 -11.29
CA LEU A 111 9.46 5.16 -12.21
C LEU A 111 9.10 6.51 -11.58
N ALA A 112 7.98 6.60 -10.88
CA ALA A 112 7.59 7.80 -10.16
C ALA A 112 8.58 8.13 -9.03
N MET A 113 8.99 7.14 -8.25
CA MET A 113 9.93 7.27 -7.15
C MET A 113 11.32 7.68 -7.63
N THR A 114 11.87 6.96 -8.61
CA THR A 114 13.23 7.24 -9.12
C THR A 114 13.29 8.51 -9.96
N GLY A 115 12.26 8.78 -10.77
CA GLY A 115 12.08 10.04 -11.51
C GLY A 115 13.36 10.62 -12.14
N PRO A 116 13.85 11.75 -11.64
CA PRO A 116 15.02 12.42 -12.19
C PRO A 116 16.32 11.60 -12.15
N LEU A 117 16.43 10.60 -11.28
CA LEU A 117 17.62 9.73 -11.20
C LEU A 117 17.83 8.95 -12.50
N LEU A 118 16.76 8.65 -13.24
CA LEU A 118 16.82 7.91 -14.51
C LEU A 118 17.57 8.66 -15.63
N ALA A 119 17.91 9.94 -15.42
CA ALA A 119 18.85 10.61 -16.30
C ALA A 119 20.24 9.94 -16.28
N THR A 120 20.69 9.49 -15.10
CA THR A 120 22.05 8.96 -14.88
C THR A 120 22.10 7.60 -14.19
N ARG A 121 20.97 7.02 -13.82
CA ARG A 121 20.88 5.70 -13.23
C ARG A 121 20.04 4.77 -14.11
N ASN A 122 20.53 3.58 -14.35
CA ASN A 122 19.68 2.53 -14.88
C ASN A 122 18.76 2.02 -13.78
N LEU A 123 17.61 1.47 -14.15
CA LEU A 123 16.72 0.77 -13.22
C LEU A 123 16.64 -0.71 -13.61
N LEU A 124 16.91 -1.59 -12.65
CA LEU A 124 16.79 -3.04 -12.79
C LEU A 124 15.69 -3.51 -11.83
N LEU A 125 14.65 -4.12 -12.39
CA LEU A 125 13.54 -4.74 -11.65
C LEU A 125 13.65 -6.24 -11.84
N VAL A 126 13.92 -6.99 -10.77
CA VAL A 126 14.05 -8.45 -10.81
C VAL A 126 12.87 -9.06 -10.08
N ASP A 127 12.07 -9.86 -10.78
CA ASP A 127 11.06 -10.68 -10.12
C ASP A 127 11.76 -11.82 -9.39
N LEU A 128 11.52 -11.91 -8.08
CA LEU A 128 12.10 -12.97 -7.27
C LEU A 128 11.58 -14.33 -7.72
N ARG A 129 12.32 -15.43 -7.39
CA ARG A 129 11.80 -16.76 -7.64
C ARG A 129 10.39 -16.91 -7.08
N GLY A 130 9.47 -17.42 -7.86
CA GLY A 130 8.09 -17.68 -7.43
C GLY A 130 7.08 -16.61 -7.77
N THR A 131 7.46 -15.47 -8.36
CA THR A 131 6.52 -14.41 -8.74
C THR A 131 6.82 -13.82 -10.12
N GLY A 132 5.91 -13.02 -10.63
CA GLY A 132 6.05 -12.19 -11.83
C GLY A 132 6.39 -12.97 -13.08
N THR A 133 7.36 -12.44 -13.80
CA THR A 133 7.92 -13.05 -15.03
C THR A 133 8.93 -14.16 -14.74
N SER A 134 9.28 -14.40 -13.47
CA SER A 134 10.01 -15.57 -13.01
C SER A 134 9.11 -16.81 -13.02
N THR A 135 9.68 -18.02 -12.81
CA THR A 135 8.85 -19.23 -12.65
C THR A 135 7.95 -19.07 -11.43
N PRO A 136 6.62 -18.85 -11.59
CA PRO A 136 5.75 -18.50 -10.49
C PRO A 136 5.41 -19.72 -9.62
N VAL A 137 5.24 -19.52 -8.34
CA VAL A 137 4.56 -20.46 -7.45
C VAL A 137 3.06 -20.29 -7.65
N ASN A 138 2.45 -21.27 -8.32
CA ASN A 138 1.02 -21.25 -8.64
C ASN A 138 0.29 -22.36 -7.86
N CYS A 139 -0.19 -22.01 -6.68
CA CYS A 139 -1.03 -22.88 -5.86
C CYS A 139 -2.51 -22.61 -6.15
N ARG A 140 -3.03 -23.20 -7.23
CA ARG A 140 -4.36 -22.88 -7.80
C ARG A 140 -5.51 -22.78 -6.79
N GLY A 141 -5.50 -23.60 -5.75
CA GLY A 141 -6.53 -23.58 -4.70
C GLY A 141 -6.43 -22.31 -3.85
N LEU A 142 -5.22 -21.91 -3.53
CA LEU A 142 -4.91 -20.74 -2.72
C LEU A 142 -5.15 -19.46 -3.54
N GLU A 143 -4.59 -19.38 -4.76
CA GLU A 143 -4.73 -18.24 -5.67
C GLU A 143 -6.20 -17.91 -6.04
N ARG A 144 -7.11 -18.88 -5.93
CA ARG A 144 -8.55 -18.70 -6.18
C ARG A 144 -9.35 -18.38 -4.92
N ALA A 145 -8.77 -18.62 -3.75
CA ALA A 145 -9.53 -18.55 -2.50
C ALA A 145 -9.92 -17.11 -2.16
N GLY A 146 -9.05 -16.14 -2.47
CA GLY A 146 -9.22 -14.76 -2.07
C GLY A 146 -9.27 -14.58 -0.55
N ALA A 147 -9.22 -13.36 -0.11
CA ALA A 147 -9.29 -12.99 1.29
C ALA A 147 -10.59 -13.42 2.01
N LYS A 148 -11.62 -13.79 1.26
CA LYS A 148 -12.94 -14.22 1.82
C LYS A 148 -12.96 -15.57 2.50
N GLN A 149 -11.88 -16.37 2.41
CA GLN A 149 -11.88 -17.77 2.89
C GLN A 149 -10.93 -18.01 4.07
N TYR A 150 -10.62 -17.00 4.86
CA TYR A 150 -9.80 -17.18 6.05
C TYR A 150 -10.39 -18.18 7.05
N GLY A 151 -9.51 -18.83 7.81
CA GLY A 151 -9.88 -19.83 8.79
C GLY A 151 -9.39 -21.24 8.44
N ARG A 152 -10.06 -22.26 8.96
CA ARG A 152 -9.59 -23.66 8.84
C ARG A 152 -9.46 -24.13 7.38
N HIS A 153 -10.37 -23.72 6.50
CA HIS A 153 -10.31 -24.08 5.09
C HIS A 153 -9.11 -23.44 4.41
N PHE A 154 -8.85 -22.17 4.66
CA PHE A 154 -7.68 -21.45 4.16
C PHE A 154 -6.38 -22.13 4.59
N ASN A 155 -6.24 -22.48 5.87
CA ASN A 155 -5.07 -23.20 6.36
C ASN A 155 -4.84 -24.56 5.67
N GLN A 156 -5.92 -25.22 5.23
CA GLN A 156 -5.83 -26.44 4.42
C GLN A 156 -5.28 -26.14 3.00
N LEU A 157 -5.68 -25.02 2.40
CA LEU A 157 -5.17 -24.60 1.10
C LEU A 157 -3.68 -24.22 1.18
N VAL A 158 -3.25 -23.55 2.25
CA VAL A 158 -1.84 -23.26 2.51
C VAL A 158 -1.05 -24.57 2.65
N ALA A 159 -1.52 -25.52 3.43
CA ALA A 159 -0.89 -26.84 3.56
C ALA A 159 -0.81 -27.60 2.24
N ALA A 160 -1.89 -27.57 1.46
CA ALA A 160 -1.94 -28.20 0.14
C ALA A 160 -0.95 -27.57 -0.85
N CYS A 161 -0.74 -26.23 -0.76
CA CYS A 161 0.27 -25.53 -1.55
C CYS A 161 1.67 -26.06 -1.24
N GLY A 162 2.06 -26.14 0.03
CA GLY A 162 3.37 -26.69 0.42
C GLY A 162 3.56 -28.14 -0.04
N ALA A 163 2.52 -28.98 0.08
CA ALA A 163 2.55 -30.35 -0.42
C ALA A 163 2.69 -30.41 -1.96
N GLN A 164 1.97 -29.53 -2.68
CA GLN A 164 2.07 -29.41 -4.14
C GLN A 164 3.50 -29.07 -4.58
N LEU A 165 4.16 -28.13 -3.90
CA LEU A 165 5.54 -27.74 -4.22
C LEU A 165 6.49 -28.93 -4.14
N ASN A 166 6.33 -29.81 -3.15
CA ASN A 166 7.16 -30.99 -2.96
C ASN A 166 6.87 -32.12 -3.99
N HIS A 167 5.86 -31.93 -4.87
CA HIS A 167 5.50 -32.85 -5.94
C HIS A 167 5.42 -32.17 -7.32
N THR A 168 6.14 -31.04 -7.50
CA THR A 168 6.16 -30.30 -8.77
C THR A 168 7.41 -30.57 -9.60
N TRP A 169 8.57 -30.73 -8.98
CA TRP A 169 9.85 -30.90 -9.68
C TRP A 169 10.55 -32.19 -9.30
N HIS A 170 11.32 -32.72 -10.27
CA HIS A 170 12.17 -33.89 -10.08
C HIS A 170 13.64 -33.52 -10.25
N TYR A 171 14.50 -34.15 -9.46
CA TYR A 171 15.94 -34.16 -9.71
C TYR A 171 16.25 -34.95 -10.98
N ARG A 172 17.33 -34.59 -11.67
CA ARG A 172 17.86 -35.44 -12.75
C ARG A 172 18.32 -36.77 -12.14
N GLY A 173 17.76 -37.85 -12.65
CA GLY A 173 18.01 -39.18 -12.09
C GLY A 173 16.91 -39.71 -11.17
N GLY A 174 15.86 -38.94 -10.97
CA GLY A 174 14.66 -39.34 -10.22
C GLY A 174 14.58 -38.75 -8.82
N GLY A 175 13.44 -38.95 -8.17
CA GLY A 175 13.12 -38.38 -6.86
C GLY A 175 12.55 -36.95 -6.93
N TRP A 176 11.60 -36.66 -6.05
CA TRP A 176 10.95 -35.36 -5.94
C TRP A 176 11.87 -34.34 -5.27
N VAL A 177 11.85 -33.11 -5.76
CA VAL A 177 12.49 -31.98 -5.07
C VAL A 177 11.61 -31.54 -3.91
N HIS A 178 12.18 -31.43 -2.71
CA HIS A 178 11.49 -30.85 -1.57
C HIS A 178 11.49 -29.32 -1.70
N ALA A 179 10.56 -28.79 -2.53
CA ALA A 179 10.63 -27.41 -2.97
C ALA A 179 9.90 -26.43 -2.04
N SER A 180 9.11 -26.90 -1.06
CA SER A 180 8.37 -26.04 -0.14
C SER A 180 9.25 -25.11 0.72
N ASP A 181 10.54 -25.40 0.86
CA ASP A 181 11.52 -24.61 1.59
C ASP A 181 12.65 -24.05 0.71
N LEU A 182 12.51 -24.13 -0.63
CA LEU A 182 13.46 -23.58 -1.60
C LEU A 182 13.01 -22.20 -2.18
N PHE A 183 11.76 -21.83 -1.98
CA PHE A 183 11.25 -20.50 -2.31
C PHE A 183 11.35 -19.60 -1.08
N ASN A 184 12.58 -19.32 -0.65
CA ASN A 184 12.92 -18.54 0.53
C ASN A 184 13.82 -17.35 0.17
N THR A 185 13.99 -16.41 1.11
CA THR A 185 14.74 -15.18 0.88
C THR A 185 16.24 -15.42 0.62
N ALA A 186 16.84 -16.44 1.26
CA ALA A 186 18.26 -16.73 1.07
C ALA A 186 18.57 -17.23 -0.35
N TYR A 187 17.69 -18.06 -0.93
CA TYR A 187 17.81 -18.47 -2.33
C TYR A 187 17.48 -17.33 -3.30
N SER A 188 16.46 -16.52 -3.02
CA SER A 188 16.15 -15.31 -3.79
C SER A 188 17.33 -14.34 -3.84
N ALA A 189 18.02 -14.14 -2.71
CA ALA A 189 19.22 -13.31 -2.67
C ALA A 189 20.36 -13.88 -3.53
N ARG A 190 20.52 -15.21 -3.54
CA ARG A 190 21.51 -15.87 -4.41
C ARG A 190 21.17 -15.72 -5.88
N ASP A 191 19.90 -15.83 -6.23
CA ASP A 191 19.39 -15.63 -7.61
C ASP A 191 19.71 -14.23 -8.12
N VAL A 192 19.38 -13.21 -7.34
CA VAL A 192 19.64 -11.81 -7.71
C VAL A 192 21.14 -11.57 -7.88
N ALA A 193 21.97 -12.13 -7.00
CA ALA A 193 23.42 -12.06 -7.16
C ALA A 193 23.89 -12.70 -8.50
N GLN A 194 23.31 -13.84 -8.92
CA GLN A 194 23.59 -14.44 -10.22
C GLN A 194 23.16 -13.55 -11.39
N VAL A 195 22.01 -12.86 -11.29
CA VAL A 195 21.55 -11.90 -12.32
C VAL A 195 22.56 -10.75 -12.45
N LEU A 196 23.00 -10.14 -11.34
CA LEU A 196 23.98 -9.05 -11.34
C LEU A 196 25.31 -9.50 -11.97
N HIS A 197 25.80 -10.68 -11.62
CA HIS A 197 27.01 -11.26 -12.21
C HIS A 197 26.86 -11.55 -13.70
N ALA A 198 25.74 -12.15 -14.11
CA ALA A 198 25.48 -12.50 -15.52
C ALA A 198 25.36 -11.26 -16.41
N LEU A 199 24.78 -10.17 -15.90
CA LEU A 199 24.72 -8.87 -16.56
C LEU A 199 26.05 -8.09 -16.51
N ARG A 200 27.02 -8.55 -15.72
CA ARG A 200 28.31 -7.88 -15.45
C ARG A 200 28.13 -6.46 -14.93
N LEU A 201 27.17 -6.26 -14.02
CA LEU A 201 26.97 -4.97 -13.38
C LEU A 201 28.04 -4.72 -12.32
N GLY A 202 28.41 -3.46 -12.16
CA GLY A 202 29.17 -3.00 -10.99
C GLY A 202 28.31 -3.03 -9.72
N ARG A 203 28.75 -2.32 -8.67
CA ARG A 203 27.97 -2.19 -7.45
C ARG A 203 26.69 -1.43 -7.74
N VAL A 204 25.57 -1.95 -7.22
CA VAL A 204 24.23 -1.37 -7.39
C VAL A 204 23.76 -0.63 -6.14
N ASP A 205 22.81 0.28 -6.32
CA ASP A 205 22.03 0.88 -5.26
C ASP A 205 20.78 0.02 -5.06
N LEU A 206 20.69 -0.67 -3.93
CA LEU A 206 19.56 -1.55 -3.63
C LEU A 206 18.48 -0.76 -2.91
N TYR A 207 17.26 -0.80 -3.43
CA TYR A 207 16.04 -0.35 -2.77
C TYR A 207 15.15 -1.55 -2.47
N GLY A 208 14.57 -1.60 -1.29
CA GLY A 208 13.55 -2.58 -0.92
C GLY A 208 12.57 -1.99 0.07
N ASP A 209 11.29 -2.17 -0.20
CA ASP A 209 10.16 -1.74 0.62
C ASP A 209 9.45 -2.93 1.25
N SER A 210 8.88 -2.76 2.44
CA SER A 210 8.15 -3.83 3.12
C SER A 210 8.97 -5.15 3.16
N TYR A 211 8.47 -6.25 2.59
CA TYR A 211 9.26 -7.48 2.44
C TYR A 211 10.52 -7.26 1.58
N GLY A 212 10.49 -6.37 0.59
CA GLY A 212 11.70 -5.99 -0.14
C GLY A 212 12.81 -5.47 0.78
N SER A 213 12.47 -4.82 1.90
CA SER A 213 13.42 -4.42 2.94
C SER A 213 13.97 -5.60 3.74
N TRP A 214 13.16 -6.63 3.99
CA TRP A 214 13.61 -7.91 4.54
C TRP A 214 14.62 -8.58 3.60
N PHE A 215 14.25 -8.70 2.30
CA PHE A 215 15.16 -9.20 1.28
C PHE A 215 16.46 -8.40 1.23
N ALA A 216 16.38 -7.07 1.26
CA ALA A 216 17.55 -6.20 1.18
C ALA A 216 18.51 -6.39 2.37
N GLN A 217 18.01 -6.64 3.59
CA GLN A 217 18.83 -7.00 4.75
C GLN A 217 19.58 -8.32 4.53
N VAL A 218 18.86 -9.34 4.00
CA VAL A 218 19.44 -10.65 3.69
C VAL A 218 20.49 -10.52 2.59
N PHE A 219 20.17 -9.81 1.52
CA PHE A 219 21.08 -9.58 0.39
C PHE A 219 22.34 -8.81 0.83
N ALA A 220 22.17 -7.72 1.56
CA ALA A 220 23.28 -6.90 2.05
C ALA A 220 24.20 -7.65 3.00
N SER A 221 23.63 -8.52 3.84
CA SER A 221 24.40 -9.39 4.74
C SER A 221 25.21 -10.45 3.99
N ARG A 222 24.65 -11.03 2.91
CA ARG A 222 25.27 -12.13 2.16
C ARG A 222 26.20 -11.65 1.04
N TYR A 223 25.86 -10.56 0.37
CA TYR A 223 26.52 -10.06 -0.84
C TYR A 223 26.89 -8.57 -0.77
N PRO A 224 27.48 -8.06 0.33
CA PRO A 224 27.76 -6.64 0.48
C PRO A 224 28.70 -6.08 -0.58
N GLY A 225 29.53 -6.92 -1.19
CA GLY A 225 30.46 -6.54 -2.28
C GLY A 225 29.76 -6.12 -3.58
N LEU A 226 28.51 -6.50 -3.78
CA LEU A 226 27.71 -6.13 -4.94
C LEU A 226 26.96 -4.80 -4.76
N LEU A 227 27.03 -4.18 -3.57
CA LEU A 227 26.26 -3.01 -3.22
C LEU A 227 27.12 -1.74 -3.12
N ARG A 228 26.60 -0.64 -3.62
CA ARG A 228 27.09 0.72 -3.41
C ARG A 228 26.38 1.38 -2.24
N SER A 229 25.06 1.19 -2.14
CA SER A 229 24.21 1.67 -1.06
C SER A 229 22.97 0.78 -0.91
N VAL A 230 22.27 0.92 0.24
CA VAL A 230 21.02 0.21 0.53
C VAL A 230 19.99 1.19 1.07
N THR A 231 18.78 1.16 0.54
CA THR A 231 17.61 1.82 1.10
C THR A 231 16.61 0.77 1.57
N LEU A 232 16.16 0.91 2.83
CA LEU A 232 15.14 0.07 3.45
C LEU A 232 13.96 0.96 3.78
N ASP A 233 12.85 0.82 3.07
CA ASP A 233 11.63 1.56 3.35
C ASP A 233 10.62 0.68 4.08
N SER A 234 10.02 1.22 5.14
CA SER A 234 9.04 0.50 5.98
C SER A 234 9.54 -0.88 6.39
N THR A 235 10.69 -0.89 7.05
CA THR A 235 11.45 -2.10 7.35
C THR A 235 11.08 -2.75 8.67
N TYR A 236 11.09 -4.08 8.68
CA TYR A 236 11.02 -4.92 9.87
C TYR A 236 12.23 -5.85 9.94
N GLN A 237 12.52 -6.33 11.14
CA GLN A 237 13.76 -7.03 11.45
C GLN A 237 13.75 -8.50 11.01
N VAL A 238 14.81 -8.94 10.34
CA VAL A 238 15.04 -10.38 10.06
C VAL A 238 15.47 -11.12 11.32
N LEU A 239 16.30 -10.48 12.14
CA LEU A 239 16.71 -11.04 13.43
C LEU A 239 15.87 -10.46 14.57
N GLY A 240 15.20 -11.34 15.32
CA GLY A 240 14.40 -10.95 16.48
C GLY A 240 12.99 -10.46 16.12
N LEU A 241 12.44 -10.94 15.02
CA LEU A 241 11.02 -10.72 14.69
C LEU A 241 10.15 -11.27 15.84
N ASP A 242 9.25 -10.42 16.33
CA ASP A 242 8.23 -10.83 17.31
C ASP A 242 7.07 -11.55 16.58
N PRO A 243 6.87 -12.86 16.80
CA PRO A 243 5.80 -13.60 16.14
C PRO A 243 4.38 -13.17 16.60
N TRP A 244 4.28 -12.37 17.66
CA TRP A 244 3.00 -11.82 18.13
C TRP A 244 2.64 -10.49 17.47
N TYR A 245 3.61 -9.81 16.84
CA TYR A 245 3.41 -8.46 16.28
C TYR A 245 2.81 -7.47 17.29
N THR A 246 3.27 -7.55 18.55
CA THR A 246 2.73 -6.72 19.64
C THR A 246 2.89 -5.23 19.41
N THR A 247 3.95 -4.81 18.74
CA THR A 247 4.18 -3.39 18.41
C THR A 247 3.23 -2.84 17.37
N THR A 248 2.58 -3.68 16.57
CA THR A 248 1.53 -3.29 15.63
C THR A 248 0.37 -2.62 16.36
N VAL A 249 -0.23 -3.27 17.36
CA VAL A 249 -1.35 -2.68 18.12
C VAL A 249 -0.92 -1.45 18.91
N LEU A 250 0.30 -1.43 19.45
CA LEU A 250 0.82 -0.29 20.19
C LEU A 250 1.04 0.92 19.28
N THR A 251 1.51 0.70 18.06
CA THR A 251 1.72 1.77 17.06
C THR A 251 0.39 2.28 16.54
N ALA A 252 -0.56 1.40 16.18
CA ALA A 252 -1.90 1.78 15.79
C ALA A 252 -2.57 2.64 16.88
N ARG A 253 -2.51 2.22 18.15
CA ARG A 253 -3.03 3.01 19.28
C ARG A 253 -2.44 4.42 19.32
N ARG A 254 -1.13 4.56 19.18
CA ARG A 254 -0.46 5.87 19.18
C ARG A 254 -0.89 6.71 17.99
N ALA A 255 -0.97 6.11 16.80
CA ALA A 255 -1.38 6.79 15.58
C ALA A 255 -2.81 7.32 15.67
N PHE A 256 -3.79 6.51 16.10
CA PHE A 256 -5.17 6.96 16.31
C PHE A 256 -5.27 8.11 17.32
N VAL A 257 -4.55 8.03 18.44
CA VAL A 257 -4.53 9.11 19.44
C VAL A 257 -3.92 10.38 18.86
N GLN A 258 -2.79 10.27 18.14
CA GLN A 258 -2.12 11.43 17.56
C GLN A 258 -2.92 12.06 16.41
N ALA A 259 -3.49 11.26 15.52
CA ALA A 259 -4.35 11.75 14.45
C ALA A 259 -5.52 12.55 15.02
N CYS A 260 -6.20 12.00 16.03
CA CYS A 260 -7.30 12.67 16.71
C CYS A 260 -6.87 13.97 17.41
N GLN A 261 -5.78 13.97 18.19
CA GLN A 261 -5.29 15.15 18.90
C GLN A 261 -4.92 16.32 17.98
N ARG A 262 -4.49 16.03 16.78
CA ARG A 262 -4.11 17.05 15.77
C ARG A 262 -5.30 17.61 15.01
N SER A 263 -6.45 16.93 15.04
CA SER A 263 -7.70 17.40 14.43
C SER A 263 -8.54 18.14 15.43
N ALA A 264 -8.82 19.42 15.19
CA ALA A 264 -9.68 20.22 16.07
C ALA A 264 -11.06 19.58 16.28
N ALA A 265 -11.65 19.02 15.20
CA ALA A 265 -12.96 18.38 15.26
C ALA A 265 -12.94 17.09 16.09
N CYS A 266 -11.96 16.22 15.90
CA CYS A 266 -11.81 15.00 16.68
C CYS A 266 -11.44 15.31 18.13
N ALA A 267 -10.51 16.21 18.38
CA ALA A 267 -10.09 16.62 19.72
C ALA A 267 -11.26 17.22 20.53
N ALA A 268 -12.09 18.07 19.91
CA ALA A 268 -13.29 18.62 20.54
C ALA A 268 -14.34 17.55 20.86
N ALA A 269 -14.54 16.58 19.98
CA ALA A 269 -15.47 15.47 20.19
C ALA A 269 -15.01 14.49 21.27
N THR A 270 -13.74 14.51 21.65
CA THR A 270 -13.11 13.43 22.42
C THR A 270 -12.64 13.82 23.82
N GLN A 271 -12.85 15.06 24.24
CA GLN A 271 -12.37 15.54 25.53
C GLN A 271 -10.90 15.14 25.85
N GLY A 272 -10.01 15.35 24.87
CA GLY A 272 -8.58 15.29 25.12
C GLY A 272 -7.91 13.90 25.05
N GLY A 273 -8.33 12.99 24.20
CA GLY A 273 -7.46 11.85 23.89
C GLY A 273 -8.03 10.44 24.07
N GLN A 274 -9.33 10.30 24.05
CA GLN A 274 -10.01 9.01 24.24
C GLN A 274 -10.30 8.23 22.95
N ALA A 275 -9.66 8.55 21.82
CA ALA A 275 -9.92 7.86 20.56
C ALA A 275 -9.74 6.33 20.70
N TRP A 276 -8.68 5.87 21.34
CA TRP A 276 -8.46 4.43 21.57
C TRP A 276 -9.48 3.80 22.52
N ALA A 277 -9.91 4.53 23.55
CA ALA A 277 -10.98 4.06 24.46
C ALA A 277 -12.32 3.88 23.72
N ARG A 278 -12.59 4.72 22.70
CA ARG A 278 -13.77 4.57 21.85
C ARG A 278 -13.68 3.37 20.92
N ILE A 279 -12.50 3.03 20.39
CA ILE A 279 -12.29 1.76 19.67
C ILE A 279 -12.67 0.57 20.58
N GLY A 280 -12.26 0.59 21.85
CA GLY A 280 -12.69 -0.41 22.82
C GLY A 280 -14.20 -0.39 23.13
N ALA A 281 -14.84 0.78 23.13
CA ALA A 281 -16.30 0.88 23.26
C ALA A 281 -17.02 0.32 22.01
N LEU A 282 -16.47 0.59 20.83
CA LEU A 282 -16.96 0.08 19.56
C LEU A 282 -16.82 -1.45 19.50
N GLU A 283 -15.67 -1.99 19.91
CA GLU A 283 -15.46 -3.45 20.03
C GLU A 283 -16.55 -4.09 20.89
N ARG A 284 -16.76 -3.59 22.11
CA ARG A 284 -17.81 -4.11 23.02
C ARG A 284 -19.22 -3.98 22.45
N ARG A 285 -19.51 -2.91 21.73
CA ARG A 285 -20.81 -2.70 21.04
C ARG A 285 -21.02 -3.77 19.95
N LEU A 286 -19.99 -3.99 19.13
CA LEU A 286 -20.03 -4.97 18.02
C LEU A 286 -20.05 -6.42 18.55
N ALA A 287 -19.37 -6.71 19.66
CA ALA A 287 -19.39 -8.04 20.29
C ALA A 287 -20.79 -8.44 20.77
N ARG A 288 -21.58 -7.47 21.24
CA ARG A 288 -22.96 -7.71 21.67
C ARG A 288 -23.97 -7.71 20.52
N PHE A 289 -23.77 -6.79 19.59
CA PHE A 289 -24.70 -6.52 18.49
C PHE A 289 -23.91 -6.15 17.24
N PRO A 290 -23.47 -7.14 16.43
CA PRO A 290 -22.91 -6.88 15.12
C PRO A 290 -23.87 -6.03 14.27
N VAL A 291 -23.35 -5.21 13.38
CA VAL A 291 -24.19 -4.35 12.53
C VAL A 291 -24.11 -4.81 11.08
N SER A 292 -25.30 -4.93 10.45
CA SER A 292 -25.42 -5.32 9.05
C SER A 292 -26.16 -4.26 8.26
N GLY A 293 -25.75 -4.03 7.02
CA GLY A 293 -26.40 -3.08 6.12
C GLY A 293 -25.91 -3.19 4.70
N THR A 294 -26.54 -2.45 3.81
CA THR A 294 -26.08 -2.28 2.43
C THR A 294 -25.16 -1.06 2.38
N THR A 295 -24.04 -1.22 1.70
CA THR A 295 -23.02 -0.20 1.50
C THR A 295 -22.42 -0.36 0.09
N THR A 296 -21.52 0.53 -0.31
CA THR A 296 -20.79 0.43 -1.57
C THR A 296 -19.45 -0.23 -1.38
N THR A 297 -19.06 -1.07 -2.32
CA THR A 297 -17.76 -1.75 -2.41
C THR A 297 -16.77 -0.91 -3.22
N VAL A 298 -15.51 -1.33 -3.29
CA VAL A 298 -14.44 -0.62 -4.03
C VAL A 298 -14.69 -0.51 -5.53
N ASP A 299 -15.51 -1.42 -6.09
CA ASP A 299 -15.96 -1.41 -7.49
C ASP A 299 -17.24 -0.58 -7.72
N GLY A 300 -17.66 0.24 -6.75
CA GLY A 300 -18.83 1.09 -6.83
C GLY A 300 -20.18 0.38 -6.79
N THR A 301 -20.19 -0.95 -6.55
CA THR A 301 -21.45 -1.72 -6.46
C THR A 301 -22.01 -1.76 -5.05
N ALA A 302 -23.32 -1.98 -4.94
CA ALA A 302 -23.97 -2.13 -3.64
C ALA A 302 -23.82 -3.57 -3.13
N ALA A 303 -23.32 -3.74 -1.92
CA ALA A 303 -23.20 -5.02 -1.25
C ALA A 303 -23.73 -4.99 0.18
N ARG A 304 -24.18 -6.17 0.67
CA ARG A 304 -24.54 -6.34 2.08
C ARG A 304 -23.30 -6.78 2.87
N LEU A 305 -22.96 -6.00 3.88
CA LEU A 305 -21.82 -6.26 4.77
C LEU A 305 -22.30 -6.40 6.22
N THR A 306 -21.56 -7.17 7.01
CA THR A 306 -21.72 -7.26 8.48
C THR A 306 -20.41 -6.88 9.15
N VAL A 307 -20.42 -5.85 9.97
CA VAL A 307 -19.27 -5.43 10.79
C VAL A 307 -19.35 -6.12 12.15
N THR A 308 -18.29 -6.85 12.47
CA THR A 308 -18.09 -7.65 13.68
C THR A 308 -16.86 -7.15 14.44
N PRO A 309 -16.55 -7.67 15.64
CA PRO A 309 -15.26 -7.41 16.29
C PRO A 309 -14.05 -7.79 15.43
N LEU A 310 -14.13 -8.88 14.65
CA LEU A 310 -13.05 -9.27 13.73
C LEU A 310 -12.87 -8.25 12.61
N THR A 311 -13.96 -7.76 12.03
CA THR A 311 -13.92 -6.66 11.06
C THR A 311 -13.21 -5.43 11.65
N LEU A 312 -13.46 -5.09 12.92
CA LEU A 312 -12.82 -3.97 13.58
C LEU A 312 -11.31 -4.21 13.83
N VAL A 313 -10.92 -5.43 14.17
CA VAL A 313 -9.49 -5.80 14.30
C VAL A 313 -8.76 -5.60 12.97
N ASN A 314 -9.35 -6.09 11.87
CA ASN A 314 -8.79 -5.93 10.53
C ASN A 314 -8.69 -4.44 10.13
N LEU A 315 -9.73 -3.64 10.38
CA LEU A 315 -9.67 -2.19 10.14
C LEU A 315 -8.54 -1.51 10.92
N VAL A 316 -8.36 -1.84 12.20
CA VAL A 316 -7.29 -1.27 13.01
C VAL A 316 -5.91 -1.68 12.51
N ASN A 317 -5.77 -2.91 12.03
CA ASN A 317 -4.53 -3.38 11.42
C ASN A 317 -4.25 -2.67 10.08
N ASN A 318 -5.27 -2.60 9.21
CA ASN A 318 -5.16 -1.94 7.90
C ASN A 318 -4.88 -0.44 7.99
N ALA A 319 -5.17 0.21 9.12
CA ALA A 319 -4.87 1.62 9.32
C ALA A 319 -3.38 1.98 9.08
N GLY A 320 -2.47 1.05 9.35
CA GLY A 320 -1.04 1.25 9.10
C GLY A 320 -0.67 1.29 7.63
N PHE A 321 -1.54 0.76 6.78
CA PHE A 321 -1.40 0.66 5.33
C PHE A 321 -2.32 1.68 4.64
N ASP A 322 -3.55 1.81 5.14
CA ASP A 322 -4.63 2.61 4.57
C ASP A 322 -4.95 3.81 5.49
N PRO A 323 -4.45 5.02 5.16
CA PRO A 323 -4.61 6.19 5.99
C PRO A 323 -6.08 6.62 6.15
N VAL A 324 -7.01 6.22 5.25
CA VAL A 324 -8.44 6.55 5.37
C VAL A 324 -9.04 5.97 6.65
N VAL A 325 -8.50 4.86 7.16
CA VAL A 325 -8.96 4.28 8.42
C VAL A 325 -8.64 5.20 9.60
N TYR A 326 -7.45 5.83 9.62
CA TYR A 326 -7.12 6.86 10.63
C TYR A 326 -7.99 8.11 10.48
N GLN A 327 -8.42 8.44 9.27
CA GLN A 327 -9.29 9.58 9.00
C GLN A 327 -10.69 9.36 9.56
N ASP A 328 -11.29 8.19 9.32
CA ASP A 328 -12.73 7.97 9.40
C ASP A 328 -13.19 7.18 10.61
N LEU A 329 -12.39 6.21 11.10
CA LEU A 329 -12.86 5.19 12.06
C LEU A 329 -13.42 5.80 13.35
N ASP A 330 -12.81 6.86 13.88
CA ASP A 330 -13.29 7.50 15.10
C ASP A 330 -14.67 8.15 14.90
N ALA A 331 -14.85 8.90 13.81
CA ALA A 331 -16.13 9.56 13.51
C ALA A 331 -17.23 8.54 13.15
N ALA A 332 -16.88 7.50 12.37
CA ALA A 332 -17.78 6.40 12.04
C ALA A 332 -18.19 5.60 13.29
N GLY A 333 -17.25 5.33 14.19
CA GLY A 333 -17.52 4.69 15.47
C GLY A 333 -18.44 5.52 16.38
N ARG A 334 -18.24 6.85 16.42
CA ARG A 334 -19.14 7.76 17.18
C ARG A 334 -20.53 7.82 16.57
N ALA A 335 -20.66 7.80 15.24
CA ALA A 335 -21.97 7.77 14.58
C ALA A 335 -22.77 6.53 15.02
N LEU A 336 -22.13 5.36 15.09
CA LEU A 336 -22.77 4.14 15.58
C LEU A 336 -23.05 4.20 17.10
N LEU A 337 -22.08 4.61 17.93
CA LEU A 337 -22.20 4.56 19.38
C LEU A 337 -23.22 5.58 19.94
N GLN A 338 -23.34 6.75 19.31
CA GLN A 338 -24.15 7.87 19.80
C GLN A 338 -25.52 7.97 19.12
N HIS A 339 -25.61 7.52 17.86
CA HIS A 339 -26.80 7.75 17.02
C HIS A 339 -27.34 6.47 16.36
N ASP A 340 -26.75 5.32 16.67
CA ASP A 340 -27.05 4.02 16.02
C ASP A 340 -27.00 4.09 14.49
N ASP A 341 -26.11 4.95 13.95
CA ASP A 341 -25.89 5.15 12.52
C ASP A 341 -24.70 4.32 12.07
N ALA A 342 -24.99 3.18 11.44
CA ALA A 342 -23.98 2.23 10.96
C ALA A 342 -23.41 2.59 9.58
N ALA A 343 -24.05 3.49 8.81
CA ALA A 343 -23.69 3.72 7.42
C ALA A 343 -22.21 4.12 7.22
N PRO A 344 -21.62 5.03 8.01
CA PRO A 344 -20.21 5.38 7.85
C PRO A 344 -19.25 4.21 8.15
N LEU A 345 -19.56 3.41 9.16
CA LEU A 345 -18.71 2.27 9.53
C LEU A 345 -18.80 1.13 8.52
N LEU A 346 -19.98 0.86 7.97
CA LEU A 346 -20.17 -0.11 6.90
C LEU A 346 -19.40 0.32 5.64
N ARG A 347 -19.49 1.61 5.27
CA ARG A 347 -18.79 2.17 4.11
C ARG A 347 -17.27 2.08 4.27
N LEU A 348 -16.73 2.45 5.43
CA LEU A 348 -15.31 2.35 5.73
C LEU A 348 -14.84 0.88 5.68
N ALA A 349 -15.59 -0.03 6.28
CA ALA A 349 -15.25 -1.45 6.27
C ALA A 349 -15.27 -2.04 4.85
N ALA A 350 -16.25 -1.67 4.02
CA ALA A 350 -16.32 -2.13 2.64
C ALA A 350 -15.15 -1.58 1.80
N LEU A 351 -14.72 -0.35 2.04
CA LEU A 351 -13.58 0.25 1.34
C LEU A 351 -12.28 -0.45 1.74
N SER A 352 -11.93 -0.41 3.02
CA SER A 352 -10.63 -0.89 3.51
C SER A 352 -10.46 -2.40 3.34
N LEU A 353 -11.50 -3.19 3.66
CA LEU A 353 -11.41 -4.65 3.52
C LEU A 353 -11.69 -5.13 2.09
N GLY A 354 -12.46 -4.37 1.32
CA GLY A 354 -12.72 -4.70 -0.10
C GLY A 354 -11.53 -4.39 -0.99
N TYR A 355 -10.70 -3.42 -0.61
CA TYR A 355 -9.43 -3.13 -1.29
C TYR A 355 -8.45 -4.29 -1.16
N ASP A 356 -8.32 -4.89 0.03
CA ASP A 356 -7.47 -6.07 0.24
C ASP A 356 -8.02 -7.34 -0.44
N ASP A 357 -9.32 -7.37 -0.75
CA ASP A 357 -10.01 -8.50 -1.40
C ASP A 357 -9.83 -8.51 -2.94
N THR A 358 -9.22 -7.48 -3.52
CA THR A 358 -8.83 -7.47 -4.93
C THR A 358 -7.64 -8.41 -5.10
N ASN A 359 -7.93 -9.70 -5.32
CA ASN A 359 -6.91 -10.67 -5.70
C ASN A 359 -6.21 -10.17 -6.96
N GLU A 360 -5.02 -9.69 -6.80
CA GLU A 360 -4.15 -9.45 -7.94
C GLU A 360 -3.75 -10.82 -8.49
N PRO A 361 -4.22 -11.20 -9.70
CA PRO A 361 -3.96 -12.52 -10.22
C PRO A 361 -2.47 -12.66 -10.57
N LEU A 362 -1.96 -13.89 -10.60
CA LEU A 362 -0.68 -14.13 -11.23
C LEU A 362 -0.68 -13.52 -12.66
N PRO A 363 0.38 -12.82 -13.07
CA PRO A 363 1.70 -12.78 -12.43
C PRO A 363 1.93 -11.60 -11.46
N GLY A 364 0.95 -10.79 -11.13
CA GLY A 364 1.11 -9.60 -10.27
C GLY A 364 1.49 -9.98 -8.84
N PHE A 365 0.69 -10.84 -8.21
CA PHE A 365 0.94 -11.38 -6.87
C PHE A 365 0.88 -12.91 -6.85
N SER A 366 1.66 -13.57 -5.99
CA SER A 366 1.63 -15.01 -5.75
C SER A 366 1.39 -15.31 -4.28
N ASP A 367 0.17 -15.75 -3.95
CA ASP A 367 -0.17 -16.25 -2.61
C ASP A 367 0.70 -17.46 -2.23
N GLY A 368 0.98 -18.31 -3.21
CA GLY A 368 1.85 -19.47 -3.00
C GLY A 368 3.26 -19.08 -2.59
N LEU A 369 3.86 -18.03 -3.20
CA LEU A 369 5.16 -17.50 -2.79
C LEU A 369 5.07 -16.83 -1.40
N TYR A 370 4.01 -16.07 -1.14
CA TYR A 370 3.80 -15.45 0.17
C TYR A 370 3.94 -16.49 1.29
N PHE A 371 3.23 -17.59 1.20
CA PHE A 371 3.29 -18.63 2.23
C PHE A 371 4.57 -19.46 2.17
N ALA A 372 5.17 -19.69 1.00
CA ALA A 372 6.45 -20.38 0.91
C ALA A 372 7.57 -19.62 1.63
N VAL A 373 7.63 -18.29 1.48
CA VAL A 373 8.57 -17.43 2.21
C VAL A 373 8.20 -17.36 3.68
N SER A 374 6.97 -17.00 3.99
CA SER A 374 6.54 -16.72 5.37
C SER A 374 6.61 -17.96 6.26
N CYS A 375 6.19 -19.13 5.76
CA CYS A 375 6.28 -20.39 6.49
C CYS A 375 7.72 -20.92 6.62
N THR A 376 8.66 -20.41 5.81
CA THR A 376 10.07 -20.85 5.84
C THR A 376 10.97 -19.88 6.60
N ASP A 377 10.79 -18.56 6.41
CA ASP A 377 11.73 -17.56 6.92
C ASP A 377 11.25 -16.87 8.21
N TYR A 378 9.93 -16.66 8.39
CA TYR A 378 9.42 -15.91 9.54
C TYR A 378 9.37 -16.75 10.82
N VAL A 379 9.55 -16.09 11.95
CA VAL A 379 9.43 -16.71 13.27
C VAL A 379 7.98 -17.13 13.51
N GLN A 380 7.80 -18.34 14.00
CA GLN A 380 6.49 -18.94 14.28
C GLN A 380 6.27 -19.10 15.79
N LEU A 381 5.01 -19.20 16.23
CA LEU A 381 4.66 -19.54 17.62
C LEU A 381 4.88 -21.03 17.95
N PHE A 382 5.52 -21.75 17.04
CA PHE A 382 5.82 -23.18 17.17
C PHE A 382 7.12 -23.53 16.44
N ASP A 383 7.70 -24.65 16.76
CA ASP A 383 8.89 -25.19 16.08
C ASP A 383 8.49 -25.83 14.75
N ARG A 384 8.95 -25.23 13.64
CA ARG A 384 8.70 -25.69 12.27
C ARG A 384 9.30 -27.08 11.98
N SER A 385 10.31 -27.50 12.73
CA SER A 385 10.94 -28.82 12.58
C SER A 385 10.15 -29.93 13.29
N ALA A 386 9.23 -29.55 14.19
CA ALA A 386 8.42 -30.52 14.93
C ALA A 386 7.34 -31.16 14.05
N PRO A 387 6.87 -32.36 14.39
CA PRO A 387 5.66 -32.95 13.77
C PRO A 387 4.43 -32.07 13.94
N THR A 388 3.51 -32.07 12.97
CA THR A 388 2.31 -31.19 12.94
C THR A 388 1.50 -31.24 14.24
N ALA A 389 1.29 -32.43 14.82
CA ALA A 389 0.54 -32.55 16.07
C ALA A 389 1.24 -31.81 17.23
N VAL A 390 2.57 -31.80 17.26
CA VAL A 390 3.38 -31.09 18.26
C VAL A 390 3.32 -29.57 18.00
N ARG A 391 3.40 -29.14 16.74
CA ARG A 391 3.22 -27.72 16.38
C ARG A 391 1.91 -27.16 16.88
N LEU A 392 0.80 -27.90 16.68
CA LEU A 392 -0.53 -27.50 17.16
C LEU A 392 -0.56 -27.37 18.67
N GLN A 393 0.05 -28.32 19.41
CA GLN A 393 0.16 -28.24 20.86
C GLN A 393 0.97 -27.02 21.33
N GLN A 394 2.09 -26.76 20.68
CA GLN A 394 2.95 -25.59 20.95
C GLN A 394 2.20 -24.28 20.69
N TYR A 395 1.52 -24.17 19.55
CA TYR A 395 0.70 -23.01 19.20
C TYR A 395 -0.41 -22.76 20.23
N GLN A 396 -1.17 -23.81 20.57
CA GLN A 396 -2.21 -23.70 21.59
C GLN A 396 -1.66 -23.34 22.98
N ALA A 397 -0.48 -23.86 23.32
CA ALA A 397 0.19 -23.50 24.56
C ALA A 397 0.66 -22.03 24.55
N ALA A 398 1.15 -21.53 23.42
CA ALA A 398 1.51 -20.12 23.26
C ALA A 398 0.29 -19.22 23.46
N LEU A 399 -0.85 -19.52 22.79
CA LEU A 399 -2.10 -18.76 22.96
C LEU A 399 -2.57 -18.69 24.42
N ARG A 400 -2.47 -19.79 25.17
CA ARG A 400 -2.88 -19.82 26.59
C ARG A 400 -1.95 -19.05 27.52
N ARG A 401 -0.67 -18.90 27.15
CA ARG A 401 0.33 -18.18 27.97
C ARG A 401 0.36 -16.69 27.70
N GLU A 402 -0.18 -16.27 26.55
CA GLU A 402 -0.15 -14.86 26.18
C GLU A 402 -1.07 -14.06 27.13
N PRO A 403 -0.58 -12.97 27.76
CA PRO A 403 -1.39 -12.16 28.66
C PRO A 403 -2.62 -11.59 27.95
N ALA A 404 -3.79 -11.70 28.57
CA ALA A 404 -5.06 -11.27 27.98
C ALA A 404 -5.12 -9.79 27.58
N GLY A 405 -4.26 -8.95 28.16
CA GLY A 405 -4.21 -7.51 27.90
C GLY A 405 -3.22 -7.08 26.79
N THR A 406 -2.44 -8.01 26.22
CA THR A 406 -1.39 -7.67 25.25
C THR A 406 -1.93 -6.86 24.07
N PHE A 407 -3.09 -7.24 23.54
CA PHE A 407 -3.70 -6.60 22.37
C PHE A 407 -4.91 -5.71 22.71
N ALA A 408 -5.03 -5.28 23.97
CA ALA A 408 -6.20 -4.49 24.38
C ALA A 408 -6.46 -3.28 23.45
N PRO A 409 -7.72 -3.06 23.02
CA PRO A 409 -8.97 -3.59 23.58
C PRO A 409 -9.41 -4.95 23.04
N PHE A 410 -8.65 -5.55 22.14
CA PHE A 410 -8.94 -6.85 21.55
C PHE A 410 -8.44 -8.00 22.45
N SER A 411 -9.11 -9.13 22.39
CA SER A 411 -8.61 -10.37 23.01
C SER A 411 -7.49 -10.99 22.16
N VAL A 412 -6.70 -11.88 22.79
CA VAL A 412 -5.69 -12.67 22.07
C VAL A 412 -6.32 -13.43 20.90
N THR A 413 -7.51 -14.03 21.11
CA THR A 413 -8.23 -14.77 20.06
C THR A 413 -8.67 -13.87 18.90
N GLN A 414 -9.19 -12.68 19.19
CA GLN A 414 -9.55 -11.72 18.13
C GLN A 414 -8.34 -11.29 17.32
N TRP A 415 -7.24 -10.95 17.99
CA TRP A 415 -6.00 -10.53 17.34
C TRP A 415 -5.40 -11.63 16.45
N THR A 416 -5.28 -12.85 16.95
CA THR A 416 -4.71 -13.97 16.19
C THR A 416 -5.65 -14.57 15.14
N SER A 417 -6.88 -14.04 15.02
CA SER A 417 -7.86 -14.42 13.99
C SER A 417 -7.98 -13.37 12.88
N MET A 418 -7.18 -12.28 12.92
CA MET A 418 -7.17 -11.32 11.82
C MET A 418 -6.63 -11.95 10.54
N ASP A 419 -6.91 -11.33 9.42
CA ASP A 419 -6.55 -11.84 8.10
C ASP A 419 -5.06 -11.67 7.78
N GLN A 420 -4.43 -10.65 8.34
CA GLN A 420 -2.98 -10.42 8.29
C GLN A 420 -2.23 -11.25 9.34
N TYR A 421 -0.96 -11.55 9.09
CA TYR A 421 -0.07 -12.30 9.98
C TYR A 421 -0.52 -13.74 10.29
N THR A 422 -1.47 -14.27 9.50
CA THR A 422 -1.96 -15.66 9.69
C THR A 422 -0.85 -16.69 9.58
N GLU A 423 0.21 -16.38 8.84
CA GLU A 423 1.43 -17.19 8.70
C GLU A 423 2.16 -17.40 10.04
N ALA A 424 2.19 -16.38 10.91
CA ALA A 424 2.78 -16.50 12.25
C ALA A 424 1.89 -17.30 13.21
N TYR A 425 0.59 -17.30 12.97
CA TYR A 425 -0.40 -17.93 13.86
C TYR A 425 -0.76 -19.35 13.43
N SER A 426 -1.70 -19.51 12.55
CA SER A 426 -2.26 -20.84 12.27
C SER A 426 -2.01 -21.33 10.84
N ALA A 427 -1.75 -20.48 9.88
CA ALA A 427 -1.70 -20.87 8.48
C ALA A 427 -0.54 -21.84 8.17
N CYS A 428 0.63 -21.62 8.77
CA CYS A 428 1.81 -22.46 8.56
C CYS A 428 1.88 -23.74 9.39
N LEU A 429 0.90 -24.02 10.27
CA LEU A 429 0.90 -25.21 11.14
C LEU A 429 1.11 -26.51 10.37
N ASN A 430 0.48 -26.64 9.21
CA ASN A 430 0.53 -27.82 8.36
C ASN A 430 1.46 -27.67 7.15
N TRP A 431 2.29 -26.62 7.09
CA TRP A 431 3.31 -26.50 6.06
C TRP A 431 4.33 -27.64 6.19
N PRO A 432 4.88 -28.20 5.08
CA PRO A 432 5.85 -29.28 5.14
C PRO A 432 7.03 -28.96 6.05
N THR A 433 7.52 -29.96 6.76
CA THR A 433 8.73 -29.83 7.59
C THR A 433 9.92 -29.48 6.70
N PRO A 434 10.78 -28.52 7.08
CA PRO A 434 11.96 -28.15 6.28
C PRO A 434 12.90 -29.34 6.07
N ALA A 435 13.40 -29.50 4.84
CA ALA A 435 14.43 -30.47 4.46
C ALA A 435 15.80 -29.81 4.29
N HIS A 436 15.85 -28.49 4.05
CA HIS A 436 17.07 -27.74 3.80
C HIS A 436 17.32 -26.73 4.93
N HIS A 437 18.58 -26.60 5.33
CA HIS A 437 18.99 -25.57 6.29
C HIS A 437 19.66 -24.39 5.55
N ASN A 438 18.89 -23.35 5.30
CA ASN A 438 19.40 -22.12 4.65
C ASN A 438 18.78 -20.88 5.30
N PRO A 439 19.19 -20.54 6.54
CA PRO A 439 18.60 -19.40 7.26
C PRO A 439 18.85 -18.09 6.51
N PRO A 440 17.92 -17.11 6.57
CA PRO A 440 18.07 -15.83 5.89
C PRO A 440 19.38 -15.11 6.23
N ILE A 441 19.69 -14.99 7.50
CA ILE A 441 20.92 -14.36 8.02
C ILE A 441 21.86 -15.42 8.60
N THR A 442 23.14 -15.33 8.22
CA THR A 442 24.23 -16.21 8.71
C THR A 442 25.32 -15.42 9.45
N ARG A 443 25.18 -14.10 9.57
CA ARG A 443 26.12 -13.22 10.27
C ARG A 443 25.52 -12.70 11.57
N HIS A 444 26.39 -12.43 12.54
CA HIS A 444 26.02 -11.62 13.70
C HIS A 444 26.09 -10.13 13.36
N PRO A 445 25.28 -9.26 13.98
CA PRO A 445 25.41 -7.81 13.82
C PRO A 445 26.83 -7.32 14.15
N PRO A 446 27.35 -6.34 13.39
CA PRO A 446 26.69 -5.62 12.31
C PRO A 446 26.52 -6.49 11.05
N LEU A 447 25.32 -6.39 10.46
CA LEU A 447 24.96 -7.22 9.31
C LEU A 447 25.66 -6.80 8.01
N VAL A 448 26.15 -5.58 7.96
CA VAL A 448 26.83 -5.00 6.79
C VAL A 448 28.22 -4.46 7.19
N PRO A 449 29.18 -4.38 6.25
CA PRO A 449 30.45 -3.71 6.50
C PRO A 449 30.26 -2.22 6.85
N PRO A 450 31.13 -1.64 7.70
CA PRO A 450 30.99 -0.24 8.15
C PRO A 450 31.01 0.82 7.05
N ARG A 451 31.46 0.47 5.85
CA ARG A 451 31.54 1.39 4.70
C ARG A 451 30.38 1.26 3.72
N LEU A 452 29.41 0.40 3.97
CA LEU A 452 28.21 0.26 3.14
C LEU A 452 27.11 1.16 3.71
N PRO A 453 26.79 2.31 3.07
CA PRO A 453 25.77 3.22 3.56
C PRO A 453 24.37 2.58 3.48
N VAL A 454 23.59 2.71 4.57
CA VAL A 454 22.23 2.17 4.67
C VAL A 454 21.28 3.28 5.11
N LEU A 455 20.39 3.71 4.23
CA LEU A 455 19.26 4.60 4.56
C LEU A 455 18.07 3.75 4.99
N ILE A 456 17.46 4.11 6.11
CA ILE A 456 16.24 3.46 6.60
C ILE A 456 15.16 4.52 6.71
N LEU A 457 14.04 4.32 6.02
CA LEU A 457 12.86 5.18 6.07
C LEU A 457 11.74 4.47 6.84
N SER A 458 10.99 5.19 7.66
CA SER A 458 9.87 4.60 8.42
C SER A 458 8.86 5.68 8.79
N GLY A 459 7.59 5.43 8.48
CA GLY A 459 6.46 6.27 8.84
C GLY A 459 6.11 6.19 10.33
N THR A 460 5.67 7.30 10.94
CA THR A 460 5.24 7.26 12.36
C THR A 460 3.90 6.56 12.55
N PHE A 461 3.11 6.41 11.49
CA PHE A 461 1.80 5.76 11.48
C PHE A 461 1.83 4.38 10.83
N ASP A 462 3.02 3.92 10.41
CA ASP A 462 3.24 2.56 9.94
C ASP A 462 3.10 1.57 11.12
N SER A 463 1.94 0.94 11.22
CA SER A 463 1.69 -0.12 12.21
C SER A 463 1.90 -1.52 11.66
N LEU A 464 2.14 -1.69 10.35
CA LEU A 464 2.47 -2.99 9.73
C LEU A 464 3.92 -3.37 9.99
N THR A 465 4.84 -2.40 9.81
CA THR A 465 6.26 -2.57 10.10
C THR A 465 6.72 -1.50 11.11
N PRO A 466 6.28 -1.61 12.38
CA PRO A 466 6.40 -0.56 13.35
C PRO A 466 7.85 -0.14 13.60
N ARG A 467 8.10 1.16 13.62
CA ARG A 467 9.43 1.73 13.83
C ARG A 467 10.13 1.22 15.10
N LEU A 468 9.39 0.99 16.18
CA LEU A 468 9.97 0.71 17.50
C LEU A 468 10.80 -0.57 17.51
N ASP A 469 10.23 -1.67 17.02
CA ASP A 469 10.91 -2.99 16.97
C ASP A 469 11.46 -3.30 15.58
N GLY A 470 10.90 -2.68 14.52
CA GLY A 470 11.38 -2.81 13.16
C GLY A 470 12.59 -1.92 12.89
N ALA A 471 12.36 -0.77 12.31
CA ALA A 471 13.40 0.12 11.78
C ALA A 471 14.46 0.52 12.83
N THR A 472 14.09 0.70 14.11
CA THR A 472 15.06 1.04 15.17
C THR A 472 16.00 -0.13 15.49
N LEU A 473 15.49 -1.36 15.50
CA LEU A 473 16.32 -2.54 15.73
C LEU A 473 17.20 -2.83 14.52
N VAL A 474 16.63 -2.73 13.30
CA VAL A 474 17.36 -2.90 12.04
C VAL A 474 18.50 -1.89 11.94
N ALA A 475 18.29 -0.62 12.29
CA ALA A 475 19.36 0.38 12.28
C ALA A 475 20.54 -0.03 13.19
N ARG A 476 20.25 -0.55 14.38
CA ARG A 476 21.29 -1.08 15.29
C ARG A 476 21.99 -2.31 14.73
N GLN A 477 21.25 -3.21 14.08
CA GLN A 477 21.79 -4.43 13.49
C GLN A 477 22.61 -4.15 12.22
N MET A 478 22.28 -3.13 11.45
CA MET A 478 23.08 -2.68 10.30
C MET A 478 24.38 -1.97 10.73
N GLY A 479 24.43 -1.43 11.95
CA GLY A 479 25.62 -0.81 12.53
C GLY A 479 25.79 0.67 12.19
N PRO A 480 26.99 1.23 12.36
CA PRO A 480 27.23 2.67 12.30
C PRO A 480 27.07 3.29 10.91
N SER A 481 27.04 2.48 9.85
CA SER A 481 26.76 2.95 8.47
C SER A 481 25.28 3.14 8.18
N ALA A 482 24.39 2.84 9.12
CA ALA A 482 22.96 3.01 8.95
C ALA A 482 22.47 4.35 9.53
N ARG A 483 21.53 4.99 8.82
CA ARG A 483 20.78 6.14 9.31
C ARG A 483 19.29 5.90 9.19
N LEU A 484 18.59 5.93 10.33
CA LEU A 484 17.13 5.92 10.38
C LEU A 484 16.59 7.34 10.25
N VAL A 485 15.71 7.55 9.27
CA VAL A 485 14.91 8.76 9.09
C VAL A 485 13.45 8.39 9.35
N THR A 486 12.86 9.04 10.35
CA THR A 486 11.45 8.85 10.70
C THR A 486 10.61 9.95 10.06
N LEU A 487 9.65 9.56 9.24
CA LEU A 487 8.75 10.48 8.55
C LEU A 487 7.45 10.63 9.34
N ALA A 488 7.15 11.86 9.74
CA ALA A 488 5.93 12.14 10.49
C ALA A 488 4.69 11.87 9.63
N ASN A 489 3.65 11.31 10.25
CA ASN A 489 2.31 11.14 9.68
C ASN A 489 2.19 10.18 8.48
N LEU A 490 3.27 9.57 8.01
CA LEU A 490 3.20 8.58 6.94
C LEU A 490 2.89 7.18 7.49
N THR A 491 2.18 6.43 6.69
CA THR A 491 1.84 5.02 6.87
C THR A 491 2.89 4.12 6.22
N HIS A 492 2.53 2.90 5.86
CA HIS A 492 3.40 1.90 5.27
C HIS A 492 3.88 2.28 3.87
N VAL A 493 5.16 2.01 3.54
CA VAL A 493 5.86 2.33 2.29
C VAL A 493 5.87 3.83 2.00
N THR A 494 6.80 4.51 2.68
CA THR A 494 6.81 5.99 2.78
C THR A 494 7.07 6.73 1.47
N GLU A 495 7.69 6.09 0.48
CA GLU A 495 8.02 6.69 -0.81
C GLU A 495 6.93 6.50 -1.86
N GLN A 496 6.16 5.41 -1.77
CA GLN A 496 5.09 5.09 -2.70
C GLN A 496 3.77 5.81 -2.35
N ASP A 497 3.61 6.20 -1.08
CA ASP A 497 2.47 6.97 -0.63
C ASP A 497 2.50 8.39 -1.24
N GLY A 498 2.17 8.55 -2.52
CA GLY A 498 2.26 9.75 -3.38
C GLY A 498 2.20 11.15 -2.73
N ASN A 499 2.00 11.18 -1.43
CA ASN A 499 1.96 12.35 -0.56
C ASN A 499 3.33 12.73 0.03
N SER A 500 4.40 11.95 -0.19
CA SER A 500 5.69 12.21 0.44
C SER A 500 6.77 12.65 -0.54
N ALA A 501 6.61 13.83 -1.13
CA ALA A 501 7.71 14.53 -1.81
C ALA A 501 8.99 14.58 -0.93
N CYS A 502 8.83 14.58 0.40
CA CYS A 502 9.92 14.54 1.36
C CYS A 502 10.68 13.21 1.32
N ALA A 503 10.00 12.06 1.43
CA ALA A 503 10.63 10.74 1.39
C ALA A 503 11.37 10.53 0.06
N MET A 504 10.70 10.78 -1.07
CA MET A 504 11.31 10.72 -2.40
C MET A 504 12.53 11.62 -2.55
N SER A 505 12.50 12.84 -2.01
CA SER A 505 13.63 13.77 -2.05
C SER A 505 14.83 13.26 -1.26
N ILE A 506 14.59 12.70 -0.08
CA ILE A 506 15.63 12.10 0.79
C ILE A 506 16.26 10.90 0.09
N TYR A 507 15.46 9.99 -0.45
CA TYR A 507 15.92 8.83 -1.21
C TYR A 507 16.76 9.23 -2.43
N ARG A 508 16.23 10.12 -3.28
CA ARG A 508 16.93 10.56 -4.49
C ARG A 508 18.29 11.20 -4.16
N ARG A 509 18.33 12.00 -3.11
CA ARG A 509 19.58 12.61 -2.63
C ARG A 509 20.57 11.56 -2.15
N PHE A 510 20.10 10.57 -1.39
CA PHE A 510 20.92 9.46 -0.93
C PHE A 510 21.51 8.64 -2.09
N VAL A 511 20.72 8.31 -3.10
CA VAL A 511 21.20 7.59 -4.29
C VAL A 511 22.23 8.39 -5.07
N LEU A 512 22.11 9.72 -5.13
CA LEU A 512 23.11 10.57 -5.79
C LEU A 512 24.44 10.57 -5.03
N ASP A 513 24.39 10.75 -3.72
CA ASP A 513 25.58 10.77 -2.86
C ASP A 513 25.38 9.99 -1.55
N PRO A 514 25.59 8.66 -1.54
CA PRO A 514 25.48 7.86 -0.32
C PRO A 514 26.53 8.21 0.75
N GLY A 515 27.64 8.86 0.37
CA GLY A 515 28.68 9.30 1.29
C GLY A 515 28.22 10.39 2.24
N ASP A 516 27.24 11.21 1.82
CA ASP A 516 26.66 12.30 2.62
C ASP A 516 25.56 11.82 3.59
N LEU A 517 25.31 10.50 3.72
CA LEU A 517 24.18 9.96 4.45
C LEU A 517 23.93 10.63 5.81
N HIS A 518 24.97 10.77 6.64
CA HIS A 518 24.82 11.29 8.00
C HIS A 518 24.68 12.82 8.08
N GLN A 519 25.11 13.54 7.05
CA GLN A 519 25.04 15.01 6.97
C GLN A 519 23.85 15.50 6.12
N MET A 520 23.24 14.59 5.36
CA MET A 520 22.11 14.89 4.49
C MET A 520 20.97 15.56 5.27
N ASN A 521 20.46 16.68 4.73
CA ASN A 521 19.30 17.36 5.32
C ASN A 521 18.03 16.53 5.18
N THR A 522 17.45 16.16 6.31
CA THR A 522 16.20 15.39 6.42
C THR A 522 15.12 16.15 7.20
N SER A 523 15.26 17.47 7.38
CA SER A 523 14.35 18.28 8.21
C SER A 523 12.89 18.24 7.76
N CYS A 524 12.61 18.04 6.45
CA CYS A 524 11.26 17.89 5.94
C CYS A 524 10.52 16.72 6.57
N ALA A 525 11.22 15.67 7.01
CA ALA A 525 10.60 14.46 7.57
C ALA A 525 9.72 14.73 8.81
N SER A 526 10.07 15.75 9.60
CA SER A 526 9.26 16.16 10.76
C SER A 526 8.08 17.09 10.41
N HIS A 527 7.99 17.55 9.17
CA HIS A 527 7.02 18.54 8.70
C HIS A 527 6.01 17.96 7.68
N VAL A 528 6.00 16.64 7.49
CA VAL A 528 4.96 15.99 6.67
C VAL A 528 3.59 16.33 7.24
N ALA A 529 2.65 16.70 6.37
CA ALA A 529 1.31 17.12 6.77
C ALA A 529 0.60 16.03 7.58
N PRO A 530 -0.12 16.41 8.66
CA PRO A 530 -0.86 15.44 9.44
C PRO A 530 -2.08 14.91 8.67
N ILE A 531 -2.46 13.67 8.95
CA ILE A 531 -3.69 13.06 8.43
C ILE A 531 -4.89 13.88 8.93
N HIS A 532 -5.79 14.26 8.02
CA HIS A 532 -7.05 14.91 8.35
C HIS A 532 -8.05 13.88 8.84
N THR A 533 -8.57 14.05 10.05
CA THR A 533 -9.63 13.19 10.55
C THR A 533 -11.00 13.80 10.28
N VAL A 534 -11.96 12.98 9.87
CA VAL A 534 -13.35 13.40 9.72
C VAL A 534 -13.91 13.84 11.07
N GLY A 535 -14.50 15.01 11.12
CA GLY A 535 -15.02 15.59 12.36
C GLY A 535 -16.26 14.87 12.87
N SER A 536 -17.22 14.58 12.00
CA SER A 536 -18.45 13.87 12.31
C SER A 536 -19.16 13.41 11.03
N TYR A 537 -20.02 12.40 11.19
CA TYR A 537 -20.99 11.97 10.17
C TYR A 537 -22.40 12.35 10.62
N PRO A 538 -22.89 13.56 10.30
CA PRO A 538 -24.24 13.96 10.68
C PRO A 538 -25.27 13.11 9.94
N ARG A 539 -26.33 12.67 10.64
CA ARG A 539 -27.41 11.92 10.04
C ARG A 539 -28.39 12.84 9.32
N LEU A 540 -28.65 14.02 9.87
CA LEU A 540 -29.55 15.04 9.33
C LEU A 540 -28.79 16.35 9.14
N LEU A 541 -29.25 17.18 8.23
CA LEU A 541 -28.66 18.50 7.94
C LEU A 541 -28.61 19.40 9.18
N ARG A 542 -29.61 19.32 10.07
CA ARG A 542 -29.65 20.09 11.32
C ARG A 542 -28.52 19.71 12.30
N ASP A 543 -27.97 18.52 12.20
CA ASP A 543 -26.90 18.00 13.06
C ASP A 543 -25.50 18.36 12.53
N ALA A 544 -25.44 18.82 11.29
CA ALA A 544 -24.17 19.23 10.68
C ALA A 544 -23.63 20.51 11.31
N VAL A 545 -22.30 20.56 11.47
CA VAL A 545 -21.60 21.79 11.91
C VAL A 545 -21.70 22.84 10.79
N PRO A 546 -22.26 24.02 11.06
CA PRO A 546 -22.38 25.06 10.04
C PRO A 546 -21.00 25.62 9.67
N ALA A 547 -20.80 25.95 8.40
CA ALA A 547 -19.66 26.73 7.96
C ALA A 547 -19.61 28.10 8.68
N SER A 548 -18.43 28.63 8.92
CA SER A 548 -18.22 29.91 9.58
C SER A 548 -18.49 31.06 8.60
N PRO A 549 -19.43 31.97 8.92
CA PRO A 549 -19.78 33.05 7.99
C PRO A 549 -18.63 34.06 7.86
N LEU A 550 -18.40 34.52 6.62
CA LEU A 550 -17.51 35.62 6.29
C LEU A 550 -18.27 36.96 6.22
N PRO A 551 -17.58 38.10 6.25
CA PRO A 551 -18.18 39.41 6.03
C PRO A 551 -19.00 39.43 4.74
N GLY A 552 -20.22 40.00 4.81
CA GLY A 552 -21.17 40.05 3.70
C GLY A 552 -22.00 38.78 3.49
N ASN A 553 -21.89 37.77 4.36
CA ASN A 553 -22.84 36.65 4.37
C ASN A 553 -24.23 37.13 4.79
N ARG A 554 -25.26 36.72 4.06
CA ARG A 554 -26.69 36.97 4.35
C ARG A 554 -27.52 35.68 4.39
N ALA A 555 -26.87 34.54 4.08
CA ALA A 555 -27.51 33.23 4.13
C ALA A 555 -27.71 32.77 5.59
N GLY A 556 -28.75 32.00 5.81
CA GLY A 556 -29.11 31.47 7.12
C GLY A 556 -28.25 30.26 7.52
N ARG A 557 -28.41 29.81 8.77
CA ARG A 557 -27.66 28.70 9.36
C ARG A 557 -27.85 27.39 8.59
N GLN A 558 -29.04 27.14 8.01
CA GLN A 558 -29.28 25.96 7.18
C GLN A 558 -28.39 25.95 5.93
N ALA A 559 -28.26 27.10 5.22
CA ALA A 559 -27.37 27.20 4.07
C ALA A 559 -25.88 27.01 4.44
N LEU A 560 -25.45 27.49 5.62
CA LEU A 560 -24.11 27.28 6.14
C LEU A 560 -23.85 25.80 6.45
N ARG A 561 -24.84 25.06 6.95
CA ARG A 561 -24.76 23.61 7.16
C ARG A 561 -24.75 22.84 5.84
N ALA A 562 -25.61 23.23 4.89
CA ALA A 562 -25.64 22.64 3.57
C ALA A 562 -24.28 22.78 2.84
N ALA A 563 -23.63 23.94 3.01
CA ALA A 563 -22.32 24.19 2.43
C ALA A 563 -21.24 23.29 3.02
N SER A 564 -21.16 23.10 4.34
CA SER A 564 -20.18 22.18 4.95
C SER A 564 -20.44 20.73 4.58
N VAL A 565 -21.71 20.30 4.54
CA VAL A 565 -22.12 18.95 4.11
C VAL A 565 -21.72 18.66 2.66
N ALA A 566 -21.93 19.62 1.77
CA ALA A 566 -21.58 19.46 0.35
C ALA A 566 -20.06 19.30 0.15
N LEU A 567 -19.25 20.10 0.85
CA LEU A 567 -17.81 19.98 0.73
C LEU A 567 -17.29 18.68 1.39
N ALA A 568 -17.85 18.27 2.53
CA ALA A 568 -17.50 17.01 3.18
C ALA A 568 -17.77 15.80 2.26
N SER A 569 -18.89 15.82 1.51
CA SER A 569 -19.21 14.77 0.53
C SER A 569 -18.17 14.66 -0.59
N VAL A 570 -17.66 15.79 -1.08
CA VAL A 570 -16.58 15.78 -2.11
C VAL A 570 -15.24 15.37 -1.49
N GLY A 571 -14.94 15.83 -0.27
CA GLY A 571 -13.71 15.48 0.42
C GLY A 571 -13.60 13.98 0.71
N ASP A 572 -14.72 13.35 1.07
CA ASP A 572 -14.83 11.89 1.21
C ASP A 572 -14.41 11.16 -0.07
N GLU A 573 -14.92 11.60 -1.22
CA GLU A 573 -14.61 10.99 -2.52
C GLU A 573 -13.15 11.23 -2.95
N VAL A 574 -12.57 12.38 -2.62
CA VAL A 574 -11.14 12.66 -2.85
C VAL A 574 -10.27 11.68 -2.05
N SER A 575 -10.64 11.40 -0.80
CA SER A 575 -9.91 10.46 0.05
C SER A 575 -10.11 9.00 -0.37
N ARG A 576 -11.27 8.66 -0.92
CA ARG A 576 -11.63 7.30 -1.34
C ARG A 576 -11.09 6.92 -2.72
N TRP A 577 -10.98 7.90 -3.63
CA TRP A 577 -10.59 7.67 -5.02
C TRP A 577 -9.37 6.77 -5.22
N PRO A 578 -8.25 6.91 -4.46
CA PRO A 578 -7.09 6.05 -4.64
C PRO A 578 -7.33 4.56 -4.32
N LEU A 579 -8.42 4.24 -3.62
CA LEU A 579 -8.77 2.89 -3.17
C LEU A 579 -9.92 2.28 -3.98
N LEU A 580 -10.53 3.05 -4.90
CA LEU A 580 -11.60 2.54 -5.76
C LEU A 580 -11.00 1.81 -6.95
N SER A 581 -11.62 0.71 -7.36
CA SER A 581 -11.21 -0.09 -8.53
C SER A 581 -11.98 0.26 -9.81
N ASP A 582 -12.95 1.18 -9.74
CA ASP A 582 -13.80 1.58 -10.87
C ASP A 582 -13.98 3.11 -10.92
N ASP A 583 -14.55 3.61 -12.01
CA ASP A 583 -14.79 5.04 -12.26
C ASP A 583 -16.11 5.57 -11.66
N HIS A 584 -16.72 4.83 -10.75
CA HIS A 584 -17.96 5.24 -10.07
C HIS A 584 -18.02 4.78 -8.61
N ASP A 585 -18.86 5.47 -7.82
CA ASP A 585 -19.14 5.13 -6.42
C ASP A 585 -20.61 5.51 -6.11
N LEU A 586 -21.08 5.10 -4.96
CA LEU A 586 -22.36 5.53 -4.38
C LEU A 586 -22.09 6.47 -3.21
N GLY A 587 -22.93 7.49 -3.05
CA GLY A 587 -22.85 8.36 -1.88
C GLY A 587 -23.13 7.59 -0.58
N LEU A 588 -22.64 8.12 0.57
CA LEU A 588 -22.74 7.52 1.90
C LEU A 588 -24.13 6.95 2.23
N ARG A 589 -25.20 7.62 1.82
CA ARG A 589 -26.60 7.22 2.02
C ARG A 589 -27.39 7.17 0.72
N GLY A 590 -26.68 6.92 -0.41
CA GLY A 590 -27.23 6.82 -1.76
C GLY A 590 -26.93 8.02 -2.64
N GLY A 591 -27.41 7.95 -3.88
CA GLY A 591 -26.99 8.80 -4.98
C GLY A 591 -25.84 8.17 -5.75
N ARG A 592 -25.46 8.77 -6.88
CA ARG A 592 -24.41 8.24 -7.76
C ARG A 592 -23.30 9.25 -7.92
N ILE A 593 -22.08 8.74 -7.94
CA ILE A 593 -20.85 9.49 -8.17
C ILE A 593 -20.14 8.87 -9.36
N THR A 594 -19.56 9.70 -10.21
CA THR A 594 -18.74 9.25 -11.34
C THR A 594 -17.45 10.05 -11.40
N PHE A 595 -16.38 9.35 -11.77
CA PHE A 595 -15.04 9.89 -11.90
C PHE A 595 -14.62 9.90 -13.36
N SER A 596 -13.87 10.91 -13.79
CA SER A 596 -13.33 10.98 -15.14
C SER A 596 -12.11 11.89 -15.20
N GLY A 597 -11.22 11.64 -16.15
CA GLY A 597 -9.96 12.37 -16.29
C GLY A 597 -8.78 11.56 -15.75
N GLY A 598 -7.60 12.15 -15.78
CA GLY A 598 -6.36 11.58 -15.24
C GLY A 598 -5.88 12.38 -14.04
N THR A 599 -4.75 13.10 -14.18
CA THR A 599 -4.21 14.01 -13.15
C THR A 599 -5.17 15.16 -12.81
N ASP A 600 -6.07 15.55 -13.74
CA ASP A 600 -7.17 16.47 -13.52
C ASP A 600 -8.46 15.65 -13.34
N LEU A 601 -8.67 15.11 -12.14
CA LEU A 601 -9.81 14.29 -11.83
C LEU A 601 -11.09 15.13 -11.71
N ARG A 602 -12.11 14.76 -12.46
CA ARG A 602 -13.47 15.30 -12.34
C ARG A 602 -14.33 14.31 -11.55
N ILE A 603 -14.97 14.80 -10.50
CA ILE A 603 -15.93 14.10 -9.65
C ILE A 603 -17.31 14.68 -9.93
N THR A 604 -18.27 13.87 -10.36
CA THR A 604 -19.64 14.32 -10.66
C THR A 604 -20.62 13.64 -9.71
N LEU A 605 -21.47 14.43 -9.05
CA LEU A 605 -22.44 13.99 -8.05
C LEU A 605 -23.86 14.10 -8.62
N HIS A 606 -24.65 13.03 -8.47
CA HIS A 606 -26.05 12.96 -8.89
C HIS A 606 -26.92 12.46 -7.73
N GLY A 607 -27.69 13.38 -7.13
CA GLY A 607 -28.59 13.08 -6.02
C GLY A 607 -27.89 12.47 -4.80
N VAL A 608 -26.60 12.81 -4.58
CA VAL A 608 -25.78 12.22 -3.53
C VAL A 608 -26.31 12.63 -2.15
N ARG A 609 -26.50 11.66 -1.27
CA ARG A 609 -26.93 11.86 0.12
C ARG A 609 -25.78 11.65 1.07
N TRP A 610 -25.21 12.75 1.56
CA TRP A 610 -24.30 12.74 2.71
C TRP A 610 -25.06 12.72 4.04
N VAL A 611 -26.18 13.45 4.08
CA VAL A 611 -27.20 13.42 5.13
C VAL A 611 -28.50 12.85 4.56
N SER A 612 -29.40 12.37 5.43
CA SER A 612 -30.63 11.68 4.97
C SER A 612 -31.69 12.65 4.40
N ASP A 613 -31.65 13.92 4.79
CA ASP A 613 -32.66 14.96 4.49
C ASP A 613 -32.16 16.03 3.50
N ALA A 614 -31.14 15.71 2.70
CA ALA A 614 -30.71 16.57 1.61
C ALA A 614 -30.00 15.77 0.51
N THR A 615 -30.16 16.20 -0.75
CA THR A 615 -29.40 15.69 -1.90
C THR A 615 -28.41 16.72 -2.41
N ILE A 616 -27.32 16.25 -3.02
CA ILE A 616 -26.25 17.06 -3.57
C ILE A 616 -26.06 16.67 -5.03
N ASP A 617 -26.10 17.69 -5.91
CA ASP A 617 -25.82 17.58 -7.33
C ASP A 617 -24.69 18.53 -7.71
N GLY A 618 -23.95 18.21 -8.77
CA GLY A 618 -22.92 19.07 -9.31
C GLY A 618 -21.60 18.37 -9.61
N SER A 619 -20.51 19.12 -9.59
CA SER A 619 -19.20 18.56 -9.89
C SER A 619 -18.07 19.25 -9.12
N ALA A 620 -16.98 18.50 -8.93
CA ALA A 620 -15.70 19.01 -8.47
C ALA A 620 -14.59 18.63 -9.46
N ALA A 621 -13.54 19.42 -9.49
CA ALA A 621 -12.29 19.14 -10.18
C ALA A 621 -11.17 19.12 -9.16
N TRP A 622 -10.38 18.05 -9.18
CA TRP A 622 -9.18 17.89 -8.35
C TRP A 622 -7.94 17.82 -9.25
N ASP A 623 -7.14 18.88 -9.22
CA ASP A 623 -5.80 18.87 -9.81
C ASP A 623 -4.84 18.17 -8.85
N GLN A 624 -4.53 16.92 -9.14
CA GLN A 624 -3.67 16.08 -8.28
C GLN A 624 -2.21 16.60 -8.23
N SER A 625 -1.78 17.34 -9.24
CA SER A 625 -0.42 17.88 -9.28
C SER A 625 -0.21 19.05 -8.31
N SER A 626 -1.21 19.89 -8.15
CA SER A 626 -1.20 21.04 -7.23
C SER A 626 -1.96 20.77 -5.93
N GLY A 627 -2.74 19.70 -5.87
CA GLY A 627 -3.62 19.34 -4.76
C GLY A 627 -4.90 20.17 -4.65
N TRP A 628 -5.16 21.13 -5.55
CA TRP A 628 -6.35 21.98 -5.46
C TRP A 628 -7.63 21.28 -5.89
N VAL A 629 -8.66 21.36 -5.04
CA VAL A 629 -10.02 20.97 -5.36
C VAL A 629 -10.89 22.21 -5.55
N THR A 630 -11.66 22.24 -6.62
CA THR A 630 -12.67 23.29 -6.91
C THR A 630 -14.00 22.63 -7.17
N ALA A 631 -15.03 22.95 -6.38
CA ALA A 631 -16.36 22.35 -6.48
C ALA A 631 -17.42 23.39 -6.90
N ARG A 632 -18.43 22.95 -7.66
CA ARG A 632 -19.65 23.69 -8.00
C ARG A 632 -20.83 22.78 -7.75
N LEU A 633 -21.58 23.06 -6.68
CA LEU A 633 -22.56 22.15 -6.13
C LEU A 633 -23.89 22.86 -5.88
N THR A 634 -24.96 22.07 -5.93
CA THR A 634 -26.28 22.44 -5.47
C THR A 634 -26.74 21.47 -4.42
N VAL A 635 -27.11 21.96 -3.25
CA VAL A 635 -27.71 21.15 -2.19
C VAL A 635 -29.21 21.42 -2.21
N HIS A 636 -29.99 20.34 -2.21
CA HIS A 636 -31.46 20.38 -2.16
C HIS A 636 -31.90 19.85 -0.78
N PRO A 637 -32.05 20.71 0.25
CA PRO A 637 -32.60 20.30 1.52
C PRO A 637 -34.10 19.99 1.38
N ASP A 638 -34.56 18.95 2.09
CA ASP A 638 -35.98 18.61 2.08
C ASP A 638 -36.81 19.78 2.67
N GLY A 639 -37.81 20.23 1.92
CA GLY A 639 -38.72 21.31 2.35
C GLY A 639 -38.13 22.73 2.37
N ALA A 640 -36.96 22.96 1.75
CA ALA A 640 -36.35 24.30 1.70
C ALA A 640 -35.81 24.64 0.30
N ALA A 641 -35.53 25.94 0.08
CA ALA A 641 -34.93 26.38 -1.17
C ALA A 641 -33.53 25.81 -1.41
N PRO A 642 -33.15 25.48 -2.63
CA PRO A 642 -31.84 25.00 -2.97
C PRO A 642 -30.72 25.98 -2.56
N VAL A 643 -29.57 25.42 -2.20
CA VAL A 643 -28.34 26.16 -1.90
C VAL A 643 -27.35 25.96 -3.03
N TRP A 644 -27.03 27.00 -3.77
CA TRP A 644 -26.02 27.03 -4.82
C TRP A 644 -24.69 27.45 -4.20
N LEU A 645 -23.62 26.71 -4.46
CA LEU A 645 -22.31 27.03 -3.89
C LEU A 645 -21.16 26.66 -4.82
N THR A 646 -20.06 27.40 -4.67
CA THR A 646 -18.73 27.05 -5.12
C THR A 646 -17.84 26.94 -3.89
N GLY A 647 -16.97 25.93 -3.88
CA GLY A 647 -16.00 25.72 -2.83
C GLY A 647 -14.59 25.52 -3.42
N ARG A 648 -13.55 25.98 -2.70
CA ARG A 648 -12.17 25.75 -3.10
C ARG A 648 -11.32 25.46 -1.88
N TRP A 649 -10.52 24.39 -1.96
CA TRP A 649 -9.57 24.02 -0.91
C TRP A 649 -8.40 23.20 -1.47
N LEU A 650 -7.38 22.98 -0.66
CA LEU A 650 -6.27 22.11 -0.98
C LEU A 650 -6.54 20.73 -0.34
N ALA A 651 -6.66 19.69 -1.14
CA ALA A 651 -6.69 18.31 -0.67
C ALA A 651 -5.36 18.00 0.04
N PHE A 652 -5.41 17.29 1.14
CA PHE A 652 -4.22 16.89 1.89
C PHE A 652 -3.34 18.06 2.38
N GLY A 653 -3.90 19.26 2.48
CA GLY A 653 -3.23 20.43 3.03
C GLY A 653 -3.05 20.37 4.55
N SER A 654 -2.49 21.42 5.15
CA SER A 654 -2.37 21.49 6.61
C SER A 654 -3.75 21.56 7.28
N GLN A 655 -3.91 20.99 8.49
CA GLN A 655 -5.17 21.00 9.26
C GLN A 655 -5.70 22.42 9.60
N LYS A 656 -4.89 23.45 9.44
CA LYS A 656 -5.32 24.85 9.60
C LYS A 656 -5.94 25.43 8.34
N GLN A 657 -5.94 24.68 7.25
CA GLN A 657 -6.42 25.15 5.97
C GLN A 657 -7.95 25.18 5.95
N LEU A 658 -8.49 26.25 5.41
CA LEU A 658 -9.92 26.47 5.30
C LEU A 658 -10.33 26.36 3.83
N ALA A 659 -11.43 25.66 3.59
CA ALA A 659 -12.17 25.79 2.34
C ALA A 659 -12.89 27.13 2.31
N VAL A 660 -12.80 27.84 1.18
CA VAL A 660 -13.52 29.09 0.94
C VAL A 660 -14.78 28.80 0.13
N ILE A 661 -15.91 29.28 0.60
CA ILE A 661 -17.24 28.99 0.06
C ILE A 661 -17.93 30.29 -0.35
N HIS A 662 -18.46 30.33 -1.57
CA HIS A 662 -19.34 31.37 -2.07
C HIS A 662 -20.60 30.75 -2.66
N GLY A 663 -21.74 31.48 -2.58
CA GLY A 663 -22.97 30.96 -3.14
C GLY A 663 -24.18 31.79 -2.79
N SER A 664 -25.37 31.16 -2.83
CA SER A 664 -26.64 31.79 -2.47
C SER A 664 -27.72 30.77 -2.10
N GLN A 665 -28.71 31.23 -1.33
CA GLN A 665 -29.98 30.54 -1.06
C GLN A 665 -31.11 31.53 -1.12
N GLY A 666 -32.10 31.32 -2.00
CA GLY A 666 -33.26 32.22 -2.14
C GLY A 666 -32.86 33.69 -2.37
N GLY A 667 -31.84 33.94 -3.21
CA GLY A 667 -31.31 35.28 -3.47
C GLY A 667 -30.41 35.87 -2.38
N ARG A 668 -30.27 35.22 -1.22
CA ARG A 668 -29.39 35.66 -0.12
C ARG A 668 -27.96 35.15 -0.32
N ARG A 669 -26.99 36.06 -0.33
CA ARG A 669 -25.57 35.75 -0.53
C ARG A 669 -25.05 34.83 0.58
N LEU A 670 -24.41 33.75 0.18
CA LEU A 670 -23.60 32.86 1.03
C LEU A 670 -22.13 33.21 0.84
N ALA A 671 -21.43 33.49 1.93
CA ALA A 671 -19.98 33.64 1.97
C ALA A 671 -19.49 33.05 3.30
N ALA A 672 -18.67 31.99 3.25
CA ALA A 672 -18.28 31.26 4.46
C ALA A 672 -16.93 30.55 4.28
N THR A 673 -16.40 30.03 5.37
CA THR A 673 -15.29 29.08 5.39
C THR A 673 -15.66 27.88 6.26
N CYS A 674 -15.09 26.74 5.96
CA CYS A 674 -15.07 25.57 6.87
C CYS A 674 -13.67 24.95 6.86
N PRO A 675 -13.33 24.09 7.85
CA PRO A 675 -12.14 23.26 7.70
C PRO A 675 -12.16 22.56 6.33
N ALA A 676 -11.01 22.52 5.66
CA ALA A 676 -10.87 21.78 4.41
C ALA A 676 -11.22 20.32 4.67
N PRO A 677 -12.10 19.70 3.88
CA PRO A 677 -12.45 18.29 4.09
C PRO A 677 -11.33 17.34 3.67
#